data_d84f3514315e83cdb316710e2253a705
#
_entry.id   d84f3514315e83cdb316710e2253a705
#
_cell.length_a   1.000
_cell.length_b   1.000
_cell.length_c   1.000
_cell.angle_alpha   90.00
_cell.angle_beta   90.00
_cell.angle_gamma   90.00
#
_symmetry.space_group_name_H-M   'P 1'
#
loop_
_entity.id
_entity.type
_entity.pdbx_description
1 polymer ?
#
loop_
_entity_poly.entity_id
_entity_poly.type
_entity_poly.pdbx_seq_one_letter_code
_entity_poly.pdbx_strand_id
1 'polypeptide(L)'
;MKQTILKYSSLLALLGLPLISTQTFAAECATGASPSDSCEIEVSDITYTLTGDIDTDTTDNIIDFGAGANSNTLNFIGNITSEGLDARAFSFSNNDGNTLTMTGNIITEGNAAEGIKLFPGVTNANINMTGNITTTGVLAYGIYLDTSDSNTTTMTGNISTEDATGIILGASSANITNMIGSITTQGVNAHGISINTSTANITTMTGNISTTDLASYGILLAGSDSNTTNMTGNISTTKAGSHGIYLIESDSNTTIMSGNITTEGIGAHGIFLSNSKTNNTINMTGNIISSGSNAIGIHLQNNSDSNFINMTGNITSSETGAYGISINSSDSNTVTMIGNISTTGAGAYGILLVSGSESNTINMTGNITTTANVAHGIYLNTVDSNTATVNGNITTTGTSSHGLYLEASDSNNITINGNIITSDNGGSAEPIYLQFSDSNTITLSGAAHSLGGDQSISINSTSQNNTFIFKRGASFIGGLENNGGTTNTLRFDMGKASSYNLDTDGTTWALEDTSKPIVSGSAKSMGVADIDNQAHILYRRMDPINDVLSERQRLYTEGQRPTGYYMDSYYGHDKRDEYYSEISGNAGGVTVGYVLENTETPMEVLVNFEVSQDNYGLGLAKQTTESNSLLAGLFLPAIAEDVMGGNLSAKVLVGMSDNDAKRTVLNNSLGTSTASEKVSGDYTSTYVSAGAEWLTEFLKVERVSHELSVGADLVQAYNEDYTAGEYKVDSRDMTQIQSRVLYGMTYKNLAKTVDVNTRFGVSNQYMVAGDKQDYQINGTSVSYTGDDNSFYYTAGLGAKYYLADNTNLYVDTKYGQSSDDIQNLTVDFGFISRF
;
A
#
# COMPACT_ATOMS: atom_id res chain seq x y z
N MET A 1 -54.87 -45.13 11.93
CA MET A 1 -54.92 -45.84 13.25
C MET A 1 -53.67 -45.39 14.00
N LYS A 2 -53.83 -44.48 14.92
CA LYS A 2 -52.67 -44.06 15.77
C LYS A 2 -52.31 -45.25 16.66
N GLN A 3 -51.25 -45.99 16.43
CA GLN A 3 -50.76 -46.92 17.37
C GLN A 3 -49.86 -46.25 18.37
N THR A 4 -50.36 -46.06 19.59
CA THR A 4 -49.62 -45.60 20.75
C THR A 4 -48.71 -46.74 21.20
N ILE A 5 -47.45 -46.75 20.81
CA ILE A 5 -46.46 -47.62 21.38
C ILE A 5 -45.97 -46.97 22.68
N LEU A 6 -46.55 -47.33 23.82
CA LEU A 6 -45.95 -47.42 25.13
C LEU A 6 -46.92 -47.68 26.25
N LYS A 7 -46.97 -48.88 26.74
CA LYS A 7 -47.45 -49.16 28.09
C LYS A 7 -46.60 -50.12 28.91
N TYR A 8 -45.36 -50.36 28.54
CA TYR A 8 -44.52 -51.32 29.29
C TYR A 8 -43.12 -50.85 29.76
N SER A 9 -42.77 -49.59 29.60
CA SER A 9 -41.49 -49.10 30.09
C SER A 9 -41.46 -48.66 31.58
N SER A 10 -42.64 -48.53 32.23
CA SER A 10 -42.68 -48.06 33.62
C SER A 10 -42.35 -49.12 34.68
N LEU A 11 -42.11 -50.37 34.32
CA LEU A 11 -41.82 -51.43 35.29
C LEU A 11 -40.31 -51.80 35.44
N LEU A 12 -39.44 -51.28 34.53
CA LEU A 12 -38.00 -51.60 34.61
C LEU A 12 -37.14 -50.45 35.18
N ALA A 13 -37.71 -49.28 35.37
CA ALA A 13 -37.02 -48.11 35.94
C ALA A 13 -36.66 -48.30 37.45
N LEU A 14 -37.12 -49.35 38.10
CA LEU A 14 -36.86 -49.63 39.54
C LEU A 14 -35.54 -50.37 39.80
N LEU A 15 -34.75 -50.75 38.81
CA LEU A 15 -33.55 -51.56 38.99
C LEU A 15 -32.23 -50.86 38.63
N GLY A 16 -32.22 -49.54 38.29
CA GLY A 16 -30.98 -48.76 38.16
C GLY A 16 -29.98 -49.25 37.09
N LEU A 17 -30.42 -50.02 36.11
CA LEU A 17 -29.62 -50.43 34.96
C LEU A 17 -29.91 -49.50 33.76
N PRO A 18 -28.93 -49.02 33.01
CA PRO A 18 -29.21 -48.26 31.78
C PRO A 18 -29.88 -49.20 30.78
N LEU A 19 -31.18 -49.00 30.54
CA LEU A 19 -31.92 -49.68 29.49
C LEU A 19 -31.40 -49.16 28.13
N ILE A 20 -30.46 -49.86 27.55
CA ILE A 20 -30.24 -49.85 26.10
C ILE A 20 -31.34 -50.77 25.51
N SER A 21 -32.53 -50.26 25.31
CA SER A 21 -33.53 -50.95 24.51
C SER A 21 -33.25 -50.61 23.06
N THR A 22 -32.47 -51.48 22.35
CA THR A 22 -32.54 -51.52 20.90
C THR A 22 -33.91 -52.11 20.56
N GLN A 23 -34.99 -51.36 20.59
CA GLN A 23 -36.21 -51.71 19.93
C GLN A 23 -36.01 -51.53 18.42
N THR A 24 -35.92 -52.60 17.68
CA THR A 24 -36.04 -52.59 16.24
C THR A 24 -37.51 -52.20 15.94
N PHE A 25 -37.74 -50.93 15.59
CA PHE A 25 -38.97 -50.48 14.91
C PHE A 25 -38.93 -50.95 13.46
N ALA A 26 -38.81 -52.23 13.27
CA ALA A 26 -38.68 -52.82 11.95
C ALA A 26 -40.04 -53.15 11.31
N ALA A 27 -41.16 -52.85 11.95
CA ALA A 27 -42.42 -53.39 11.45
C ALA A 27 -43.43 -52.34 10.89
N GLU A 28 -43.35 -51.11 11.29
CA GLU A 28 -44.36 -50.11 10.89
C GLU A 28 -43.87 -48.86 10.13
N CYS A 29 -42.59 -48.46 10.25
CA CYS A 29 -42.01 -47.37 9.49
C CYS A 29 -41.03 -47.79 8.38
N ALA A 30 -40.65 -49.03 8.20
CA ALA A 30 -39.47 -49.48 7.49
C ALA A 30 -39.68 -50.39 6.28
N THR A 31 -40.86 -50.64 5.80
CA THR A 31 -41.04 -51.44 4.58
C THR A 31 -42.28 -51.00 3.80
N GLY A 32 -42.08 -50.45 2.61
CA GLY A 32 -43.09 -50.18 1.54
C GLY A 32 -44.49 -50.77 1.62
N ALA A 33 -45.06 -50.73 2.79
CA ALA A 33 -46.40 -51.11 3.06
C ALA A 33 -47.23 -49.93 3.57
N SER A 34 -48.03 -49.38 2.65
CA SER A 34 -49.10 -48.44 2.88
C SER A 34 -48.70 -47.01 3.37
N PRO A 35 -49.07 -45.99 2.67
CA PRO A 35 -48.64 -44.62 2.84
C PRO A 35 -49.32 -43.88 4.01
N SER A 36 -49.59 -44.46 5.13
CA SER A 36 -50.35 -43.83 6.22
C SER A 36 -49.64 -43.71 7.60
N ASP A 37 -48.39 -44.08 7.71
CA ASP A 37 -47.77 -44.19 9.04
C ASP A 37 -46.65 -43.17 9.29
N SER A 38 -47.00 -42.09 10.04
CA SER A 38 -46.02 -41.17 10.67
C SER A 38 -45.46 -41.78 11.94
N CYS A 39 -44.18 -41.52 12.20
CA CYS A 39 -43.48 -41.91 13.45
C CYS A 39 -43.40 -40.73 14.40
N GLU A 40 -44.13 -40.82 15.54
CA GLU A 40 -44.07 -39.79 16.59
C GLU A 40 -43.23 -40.31 17.81
N ILE A 41 -42.25 -39.53 18.22
CA ILE A 41 -41.41 -39.79 19.39
C ILE A 41 -41.95 -38.93 20.52
N GLU A 42 -42.67 -39.54 21.50
CA GLU A 42 -43.33 -38.84 22.62
C GLU A 42 -42.61 -39.03 23.98
N VAL A 43 -41.58 -39.85 24.05
CA VAL A 43 -40.89 -40.21 25.31
C VAL A 43 -39.48 -39.67 25.32
N SER A 44 -38.90 -39.50 26.50
CA SER A 44 -37.54 -38.98 26.69
C SER A 44 -36.50 -40.07 26.95
N ASP A 45 -35.22 -39.73 26.75
CA ASP A 45 -34.06 -40.54 27.11
C ASP A 45 -33.95 -41.91 26.40
N ILE A 46 -34.43 -42.01 25.17
CA ILE A 46 -34.40 -43.25 24.37
C ILE A 46 -33.48 -43.14 23.16
N THR A 47 -32.80 -44.21 22.82
CA THR A 47 -32.07 -44.38 21.59
C THR A 47 -32.84 -45.26 20.61
N TYR A 48 -33.12 -44.71 19.44
CA TYR A 48 -33.78 -45.41 18.33
C TYR A 48 -32.82 -45.70 17.21
N THR A 49 -32.98 -46.79 16.50
CA THR A 49 -32.25 -47.08 15.24
C THR A 49 -33.28 -47.56 14.21
N LEU A 50 -33.42 -46.80 13.12
CA LEU A 50 -34.32 -47.10 12.04
C LEU A 50 -33.48 -47.36 10.76
N THR A 51 -33.87 -48.40 9.98
CA THR A 51 -33.20 -48.77 8.78
C THR A 51 -34.20 -49.09 7.69
N GLY A 52 -34.05 -48.51 6.51
CA GLY A 52 -34.93 -48.73 5.34
C GLY A 52 -35.46 -47.39 4.79
N ASP A 53 -35.98 -47.43 3.59
CA ASP A 53 -36.57 -46.26 2.94
C ASP A 53 -38.02 -46.08 3.38
N ILE A 54 -38.43 -44.81 3.56
CA ILE A 54 -39.79 -44.37 3.86
C ILE A 54 -40.29 -43.60 2.65
N ASP A 55 -41.44 -44.02 2.12
CA ASP A 55 -42.13 -43.39 1.01
C ASP A 55 -43.61 -43.24 1.36
N THR A 56 -44.15 -42.00 1.38
CA THR A 56 -45.46 -41.70 1.91
C THR A 56 -46.10 -40.48 1.22
N ASP A 57 -47.44 -40.52 1.08
CA ASP A 57 -48.29 -39.43 0.59
C ASP A 57 -49.15 -38.75 1.70
N THR A 58 -48.89 -39.06 2.96
CA THR A 58 -49.64 -38.51 4.08
C THR A 58 -49.37 -37.01 4.30
N THR A 59 -50.29 -36.32 5.00
CA THR A 59 -50.14 -34.94 5.43
C THR A 59 -49.48 -34.80 6.80
N ASP A 60 -49.09 -35.92 7.45
CA ASP A 60 -48.42 -35.92 8.71
C ASP A 60 -46.87 -35.87 8.54
N ASN A 61 -46.15 -35.31 9.55
CA ASN A 61 -44.68 -35.36 9.56
C ASN A 61 -44.20 -36.81 9.52
N ILE A 62 -43.16 -37.12 8.81
CA ILE A 62 -42.68 -38.49 8.67
C ILE A 62 -42.09 -38.99 9.95
N ILE A 63 -41.15 -38.21 10.52
CA ILE A 63 -40.59 -38.47 11.84
C ILE A 63 -40.71 -37.18 12.68
N ASP A 64 -41.49 -37.27 13.77
CA ASP A 64 -41.77 -36.13 14.63
C ASP A 64 -41.26 -36.38 16.05
N PHE A 65 -40.33 -35.50 16.50
CA PHE A 65 -39.98 -35.42 17.94
C PHE A 65 -40.98 -34.50 18.61
N GLY A 66 -42.01 -35.10 19.22
CA GLY A 66 -43.14 -34.41 19.81
C GLY A 66 -42.76 -33.53 21.02
N ALA A 67 -43.72 -32.69 21.45
CA ALA A 67 -43.50 -31.78 22.56
C ALA A 67 -43.17 -32.49 23.86
N GLY A 68 -42.03 -32.14 24.46
CA GLY A 68 -41.59 -32.80 25.72
C GLY A 68 -40.80 -34.09 25.52
N ALA A 69 -40.58 -34.55 24.30
CA ALA A 69 -39.71 -35.69 24.01
C ALA A 69 -38.23 -35.24 24.02
N ASN A 70 -37.60 -35.31 25.21
CA ASN A 70 -36.28 -34.75 25.41
C ASN A 70 -35.18 -35.83 25.44
N SER A 71 -33.96 -35.43 25.11
CA SER A 71 -32.72 -36.24 25.21
C SER A 71 -32.76 -37.56 24.40
N ASN A 72 -33.55 -37.65 23.36
CA ASN A 72 -33.63 -38.83 22.51
C ASN A 72 -32.49 -38.84 21.47
N THR A 73 -32.04 -40.05 21.09
CA THR A 73 -31.12 -40.26 19.99
C THR A 73 -31.81 -41.11 18.91
N LEU A 74 -31.92 -40.59 17.70
CA LEU A 74 -32.38 -41.31 16.51
C LEU A 74 -31.23 -41.50 15.53
N ASN A 75 -30.94 -42.76 15.21
CA ASN A 75 -30.03 -43.14 14.10
C ASN A 75 -30.94 -43.65 12.95
N PHE A 76 -30.95 -42.97 11.82
CA PHE A 76 -31.74 -43.30 10.64
C PHE A 76 -30.84 -43.64 9.48
N ILE A 77 -31.03 -44.78 8.85
CA ILE A 77 -30.28 -45.20 7.64
C ILE A 77 -31.29 -45.60 6.56
N GLY A 78 -31.45 -44.76 5.53
CA GLY A 78 -32.39 -44.97 4.45
C GLY A 78 -32.80 -43.64 3.83
N ASN A 79 -33.60 -43.63 2.79
CA ASN A 79 -34.17 -42.47 2.15
C ASN A 79 -35.55 -42.15 2.68
N ILE A 80 -35.91 -40.87 2.65
CA ILE A 80 -37.27 -40.41 2.97
C ILE A 80 -37.82 -39.70 1.75
N THR A 81 -38.99 -40.16 1.25
CA THR A 81 -39.77 -39.47 0.24
C THR A 81 -41.13 -39.13 0.81
N SER A 82 -41.58 -37.86 0.64
CA SER A 82 -42.88 -37.39 1.11
C SER A 82 -43.55 -36.55 0.01
N GLU A 83 -44.80 -36.86 -0.34
CA GLU A 83 -45.60 -36.12 -1.31
C GLU A 83 -46.72 -35.29 -0.67
N GLY A 84 -46.94 -35.45 0.66
CA GLY A 84 -48.03 -34.83 1.37
C GLY A 84 -47.81 -33.34 1.67
N LEU A 85 -48.94 -32.59 1.72
CA LEU A 85 -48.96 -31.19 2.17
C LEU A 85 -48.52 -31.13 3.64
N ASP A 86 -47.60 -30.21 4.00
CA ASP A 86 -47.03 -30.06 5.36
C ASP A 86 -46.27 -31.30 5.89
N ALA A 87 -46.07 -32.34 5.07
CA ALA A 87 -45.43 -33.59 5.48
C ALA A 87 -43.87 -33.48 5.48
N ARG A 88 -43.31 -33.06 6.58
CA ARG A 88 -41.87 -32.88 6.77
C ARG A 88 -41.17 -34.20 6.96
N ALA A 89 -39.94 -34.32 6.48
CA ALA A 89 -39.17 -35.53 6.73
C ALA A 89 -38.78 -35.66 8.20
N PHE A 90 -38.28 -34.58 8.82
CA PHE A 90 -37.99 -34.51 10.27
C PHE A 90 -38.56 -33.24 10.87
N SER A 91 -39.31 -33.40 11.97
CA SER A 91 -39.89 -32.34 12.75
C SER A 91 -39.50 -32.43 14.22
N PHE A 92 -39.16 -31.30 14.86
CA PHE A 92 -38.87 -31.17 16.26
C PHE A 92 -39.79 -30.13 16.88
N SER A 93 -40.55 -30.43 17.93
CA SER A 93 -41.55 -29.55 18.51
C SER A 93 -41.36 -29.40 20.02
N ASN A 94 -41.04 -28.18 20.48
CA ASN A 94 -40.96 -27.83 21.90
C ASN A 94 -40.24 -28.90 22.77
N ASN A 95 -39.02 -29.25 22.37
CA ASN A 95 -38.21 -30.31 23.03
C ASN A 95 -36.76 -29.88 23.23
N ASP A 96 -36.02 -30.63 24.06
CA ASP A 96 -34.66 -30.31 24.49
C ASP A 96 -33.71 -31.49 24.31
N GLY A 97 -32.49 -31.21 23.81
CA GLY A 97 -31.38 -32.17 23.83
C GLY A 97 -31.51 -33.39 22.91
N ASN A 98 -32.37 -33.37 21.90
CA ASN A 98 -32.52 -34.49 20.96
C ASN A 98 -31.38 -34.55 19.96
N THR A 99 -30.97 -35.80 19.61
CA THR A 99 -29.93 -36.06 18.60
C THR A 99 -30.53 -36.84 17.43
N LEU A 100 -30.34 -36.31 16.20
CA LEU A 100 -30.64 -37.01 14.97
C LEU A 100 -29.32 -37.31 14.23
N THR A 101 -29.11 -38.58 13.88
CA THR A 101 -28.06 -38.97 12.92
C THR A 101 -28.72 -39.65 11.73
N MET A 102 -28.67 -39.02 10.55
CA MET A 102 -29.26 -39.54 9.33
C MET A 102 -28.21 -39.85 8.28
N THR A 103 -28.36 -41.02 7.64
CA THR A 103 -27.61 -41.36 6.41
C THR A 103 -28.58 -41.77 5.31
N GLY A 104 -28.70 -40.98 4.27
CA GLY A 104 -29.62 -41.18 3.14
C GLY A 104 -30.14 -39.84 2.64
N ASN A 105 -31.03 -39.87 1.64
CA ASN A 105 -31.56 -38.67 1.00
C ASN A 105 -32.97 -38.36 1.53
N ILE A 106 -33.30 -37.09 1.54
CA ILE A 106 -34.65 -36.56 1.79
C ILE A 106 -35.22 -35.97 0.51
N ILE A 107 -36.42 -36.35 0.12
CA ILE A 107 -37.18 -35.76 -0.94
C ILE A 107 -38.56 -35.39 -0.41
N THR A 108 -38.94 -34.09 -0.48
CA THR A 108 -40.29 -33.67 -0.09
C THR A 108 -40.93 -32.89 -1.26
N GLU A 109 -42.14 -33.24 -1.64
CA GLU A 109 -42.87 -32.67 -2.80
C GLU A 109 -44.05 -31.79 -2.41
N GLY A 110 -44.53 -31.90 -1.17
CA GLY A 110 -45.64 -31.09 -0.69
C GLY A 110 -45.30 -29.64 -0.35
N ASN A 111 -46.29 -28.74 -0.47
CA ASN A 111 -46.15 -27.38 0.01
C ASN A 111 -45.92 -27.36 1.53
N ALA A 112 -45.02 -26.47 2.01
CA ALA A 112 -44.63 -26.37 3.41
C ALA A 112 -44.12 -27.72 4.01
N ALA A 113 -43.62 -28.62 3.16
CA ALA A 113 -43.01 -29.88 3.54
C ALA A 113 -41.50 -29.72 3.58
N GLU A 114 -40.96 -29.14 4.67
CA GLU A 114 -39.54 -28.91 4.84
C GLU A 114 -38.78 -30.25 4.99
N GLY A 115 -37.51 -30.29 4.58
CA GLY A 115 -36.64 -31.43 4.81
C GLY A 115 -36.45 -31.66 6.30
N ILE A 116 -35.97 -30.66 7.02
CA ILE A 116 -35.78 -30.70 8.49
C ILE A 116 -36.32 -29.40 9.08
N LYS A 117 -37.22 -29.50 10.05
CA LYS A 117 -37.76 -28.33 10.76
C LYS A 117 -37.65 -28.42 12.27
N LEU A 118 -37.11 -27.38 12.90
CA LEU A 118 -37.11 -27.15 14.33
C LEU A 118 -38.17 -26.06 14.60
N PHE A 119 -39.25 -26.42 15.35
CA PHE A 119 -40.31 -25.49 15.73
C PHE A 119 -39.97 -24.66 16.97
N PRO A 120 -40.74 -23.62 17.29
CA PRO A 120 -40.52 -22.83 18.49
C PRO A 120 -40.33 -23.64 19.79
N GLY A 121 -39.31 -23.24 20.55
CA GLY A 121 -38.99 -23.87 21.83
C GLY A 121 -38.12 -25.11 21.75
N VAL A 122 -37.63 -25.46 20.58
CA VAL A 122 -36.59 -26.51 20.47
C VAL A 122 -35.23 -25.94 20.87
N THR A 123 -34.57 -26.63 21.81
CA THR A 123 -33.26 -26.24 22.33
C THR A 123 -32.29 -27.42 22.38
N ASN A 124 -30.98 -27.11 22.24
CA ASN A 124 -29.89 -28.08 22.35
C ASN A 124 -30.02 -29.34 21.46
N ALA A 125 -30.77 -29.25 20.36
CA ALA A 125 -30.86 -30.35 19.40
C ALA A 125 -29.54 -30.47 18.62
N ASN A 126 -29.11 -31.72 18.35
CA ASN A 126 -27.91 -32.03 17.56
C ASN A 126 -28.32 -32.87 16.34
N ILE A 127 -28.27 -32.25 15.16
CA ILE A 127 -28.68 -32.83 13.88
C ILE A 127 -27.43 -33.10 13.03
N ASN A 128 -27.21 -34.39 12.71
CA ASN A 128 -26.11 -34.80 11.82
C ASN A 128 -26.73 -35.55 10.63
N MET A 129 -26.61 -34.94 9.43
CA MET A 129 -27.12 -35.53 8.20
C MET A 129 -26.02 -35.78 7.18
N THR A 130 -26.06 -36.98 6.58
CA THR A 130 -25.22 -37.35 5.43
C THR A 130 -26.13 -37.80 4.28
N GLY A 131 -26.22 -37.00 3.22
CA GLY A 131 -27.09 -37.21 2.05
C GLY A 131 -27.66 -35.91 1.56
N ASN A 132 -28.50 -35.96 0.51
CA ASN A 132 -29.05 -34.76 -0.10
C ASN A 132 -30.47 -34.46 0.41
N ILE A 133 -30.83 -33.19 0.41
CA ILE A 133 -32.20 -32.73 0.64
C ILE A 133 -32.69 -32.12 -0.68
N THR A 134 -33.83 -32.59 -1.15
CA THR A 134 -34.53 -32.04 -2.30
C THR A 134 -35.97 -31.71 -1.91
N THR A 135 -36.38 -30.46 -2.11
CA THR A 135 -37.76 -30.02 -1.84
C THR A 135 -38.34 -29.33 -3.07
N THR A 136 -39.57 -29.70 -3.47
CA THR A 136 -40.20 -29.13 -4.67
C THR A 136 -41.41 -28.27 -4.38
N GLY A 137 -41.94 -28.32 -3.14
CA GLY A 137 -43.14 -27.56 -2.74
C GLY A 137 -42.86 -26.08 -2.43
N VAL A 138 -43.91 -25.26 -2.55
CA VAL A 138 -43.88 -23.85 -2.15
C VAL A 138 -43.64 -23.75 -0.63
N LEU A 139 -42.72 -22.92 -0.17
CA LEU A 139 -42.33 -22.78 1.24
C LEU A 139 -41.75 -24.06 1.86
N ALA A 140 -41.39 -25.04 1.04
CA ALA A 140 -40.75 -26.27 1.51
C ALA A 140 -39.23 -26.06 1.63
N TYR A 141 -38.77 -25.51 2.75
CA TYR A 141 -37.36 -25.22 2.99
C TYR A 141 -36.48 -26.48 3.13
N GLY A 142 -35.24 -26.41 2.78
CA GLY A 142 -34.30 -27.52 3.01
C GLY A 142 -34.14 -27.79 4.52
N ILE A 143 -33.67 -26.79 5.26
CA ILE A 143 -33.51 -26.82 6.72
C ILE A 143 -34.08 -25.52 7.31
N TYR A 144 -35.01 -25.64 8.26
CA TYR A 144 -35.63 -24.50 8.92
C TYR A 144 -35.55 -24.57 10.44
N LEU A 145 -34.84 -23.59 11.02
CA LEU A 145 -34.79 -23.34 12.46
C LEU A 145 -35.75 -22.17 12.73
N ASP A 146 -36.89 -22.44 13.37
CA ASP A 146 -37.95 -21.48 13.64
C ASP A 146 -38.05 -21.21 15.14
N THR A 147 -37.68 -20.02 15.58
CA THR A 147 -37.74 -19.59 16.99
C THR A 147 -37.14 -20.63 17.92
N SER A 148 -36.01 -21.17 17.51
CA SER A 148 -35.33 -22.31 18.19
C SER A 148 -33.87 -21.95 18.48
N ASP A 149 -33.40 -22.31 19.69
CA ASP A 149 -32.15 -21.75 20.20
C ASP A 149 -31.13 -22.81 20.57
N SER A 150 -29.83 -22.47 20.48
CA SER A 150 -28.72 -23.32 20.95
C SER A 150 -28.63 -24.68 20.24
N ASN A 151 -29.15 -24.84 19.05
CA ASN A 151 -29.11 -26.06 18.28
C ASN A 151 -27.85 -26.18 17.45
N THR A 152 -27.41 -27.39 17.15
CA THR A 152 -26.33 -27.71 16.24
C THR A 152 -26.84 -28.52 15.06
N THR A 153 -26.66 -28.02 13.84
CA THR A 153 -27.03 -28.74 12.63
C THR A 153 -25.78 -28.94 11.78
N THR A 154 -25.44 -30.19 11.46
CA THR A 154 -24.33 -30.53 10.58
C THR A 154 -24.87 -31.33 9.41
N MET A 155 -24.60 -30.87 8.18
CA MET A 155 -25.02 -31.54 6.96
C MET A 155 -23.84 -31.78 6.02
N THR A 156 -23.75 -32.98 5.48
CA THR A 156 -22.85 -33.35 4.39
C THR A 156 -23.68 -33.89 3.21
N GLY A 157 -23.77 -33.09 2.15
CA GLY A 157 -24.57 -33.34 0.96
C GLY A 157 -25.15 -32.06 0.40
N ASN A 158 -25.94 -32.13 -0.66
CA ASN A 158 -26.49 -30.96 -1.33
C ASN A 158 -27.93 -30.67 -0.89
N ILE A 159 -28.29 -29.39 -0.93
CA ILE A 159 -29.67 -28.95 -0.77
C ILE A 159 -30.16 -28.40 -2.11
N SER A 160 -31.28 -28.90 -2.60
CA SER A 160 -31.97 -28.39 -3.81
C SER A 160 -33.43 -28.06 -3.49
N THR A 161 -33.83 -26.81 -3.69
CA THR A 161 -35.20 -26.36 -3.44
C THR A 161 -35.74 -25.68 -4.71
N GLU A 162 -37.06 -25.95 -5.06
CA GLU A 162 -37.66 -25.32 -6.23
C GLU A 162 -38.33 -23.99 -5.88
N ASP A 163 -39.10 -23.86 -4.82
CA ASP A 163 -39.84 -22.64 -4.45
C ASP A 163 -39.60 -22.21 -3.00
N ALA A 164 -38.38 -22.45 -2.45
CA ALA A 164 -38.08 -22.13 -1.08
C ALA A 164 -36.58 -21.87 -0.82
N THR A 165 -36.23 -21.30 0.33
CA THR A 165 -34.88 -21.10 0.77
C THR A 165 -34.20 -22.41 1.16
N GLY A 166 -32.89 -22.55 0.87
CA GLY A 166 -32.12 -23.75 1.23
C GLY A 166 -32.00 -23.93 2.74
N ILE A 167 -31.45 -22.93 3.43
CA ILE A 167 -31.30 -22.92 4.91
C ILE A 167 -31.86 -21.61 5.45
N ILE A 168 -32.79 -21.71 6.43
CA ILE A 168 -33.38 -20.54 7.07
C ILE A 168 -33.28 -20.63 8.61
N LEU A 169 -32.84 -19.55 9.26
CA LEU A 169 -32.89 -19.31 10.69
C LEU A 169 -33.83 -18.14 10.91
N GLY A 170 -35.02 -18.39 11.45
CA GLY A 170 -36.06 -17.39 11.71
C GLY A 170 -36.23 -17.16 13.21
N ALA A 171 -36.08 -15.94 13.68
CA ALA A 171 -36.22 -15.54 15.10
C ALA A 171 -35.45 -16.45 16.07
N SER A 172 -34.32 -16.97 15.65
CA SER A 172 -33.58 -18.03 16.33
C SER A 172 -32.23 -17.53 16.84
N SER A 173 -31.73 -18.03 17.98
CA SER A 173 -30.48 -17.53 18.55
C SER A 173 -29.51 -18.64 18.94
N ALA A 174 -28.21 -18.27 18.96
CA ALA A 174 -27.12 -19.13 19.41
C ALA A 174 -27.02 -20.50 18.71
N ASN A 175 -27.55 -20.65 17.50
CA ASN A 175 -27.47 -21.89 16.74
C ASN A 175 -26.12 -21.99 15.96
N ILE A 176 -25.68 -23.23 15.75
CA ILE A 176 -24.54 -23.57 14.94
C ILE A 176 -25.02 -24.40 13.74
N THR A 177 -24.82 -23.90 12.51
CA THR A 177 -25.18 -24.60 11.29
C THR A 177 -23.93 -24.84 10.44
N ASN A 178 -23.57 -26.09 10.22
CA ASN A 178 -22.43 -26.49 9.41
C ASN A 178 -22.90 -27.25 8.16
N MET A 179 -22.53 -26.79 6.98
CA MET A 179 -22.88 -27.42 5.71
C MET A 179 -21.66 -27.71 4.86
N ILE A 180 -21.56 -28.94 4.38
CA ILE A 180 -20.57 -29.37 3.39
C ILE A 180 -21.34 -29.88 2.15
N GLY A 181 -21.33 -29.10 1.07
CA GLY A 181 -22.08 -29.40 -0.14
C GLY A 181 -22.66 -28.11 -0.76
N SER A 182 -23.35 -28.22 -1.87
CA SER A 182 -23.90 -27.08 -2.60
C SER A 182 -25.37 -26.85 -2.24
N ILE A 183 -25.78 -25.57 -2.29
CA ILE A 183 -27.19 -25.15 -2.18
C ILE A 183 -27.61 -24.63 -3.55
N THR A 184 -28.69 -25.17 -4.10
CA THR A 184 -29.31 -24.69 -5.32
C THR A 184 -30.76 -24.36 -5.02
N THR A 185 -31.17 -23.12 -5.29
CA THR A 185 -32.53 -22.68 -5.08
C THR A 185 -33.13 -22.12 -6.36
N GLN A 186 -34.39 -22.42 -6.60
CA GLN A 186 -35.25 -21.84 -7.64
C GLN A 186 -36.44 -21.18 -6.95
N GLY A 187 -37.20 -20.37 -7.70
CA GLY A 187 -38.36 -19.66 -7.14
C GLY A 187 -38.04 -18.27 -6.60
N VAL A 188 -39.05 -17.43 -6.62
CA VAL A 188 -38.97 -16.02 -6.17
C VAL A 188 -38.77 -15.96 -4.66
N ASN A 189 -37.84 -15.13 -4.20
CA ASN A 189 -37.44 -15.03 -2.80
C ASN A 189 -36.90 -16.34 -2.20
N ALA A 190 -36.41 -17.26 -3.03
CA ALA A 190 -35.75 -18.50 -2.59
C ALA A 190 -34.25 -18.28 -2.41
N HIS A 191 -33.81 -17.97 -1.19
CA HIS A 191 -32.42 -17.66 -0.86
C HIS A 191 -31.59 -18.94 -0.67
N GLY A 192 -30.28 -18.85 -0.82
CA GLY A 192 -29.39 -19.94 -0.45
C GLY A 192 -29.39 -20.13 1.08
N ILE A 193 -28.95 -19.11 1.80
CA ILE A 193 -28.99 -19.03 3.28
C ILE A 193 -29.72 -17.76 3.69
N SER A 194 -30.68 -17.86 4.61
CA SER A 194 -31.41 -16.71 5.16
C SER A 194 -31.39 -16.73 6.70
N ILE A 195 -31.00 -15.62 7.29
CA ILE A 195 -30.97 -15.39 8.74
C ILE A 195 -31.88 -14.18 9.00
N ASN A 196 -33.07 -14.43 9.55
CA ASN A 196 -34.10 -13.41 9.73
C ASN A 196 -34.42 -13.19 11.21
N THR A 197 -34.40 -11.95 11.68
CA THR A 197 -34.67 -11.54 13.08
C THR A 197 -33.95 -12.40 14.12
N SER A 198 -32.73 -12.79 13.81
CA SER A 198 -32.01 -13.83 14.54
C SER A 198 -30.67 -13.29 15.06
N THR A 199 -30.22 -13.82 16.21
CA THR A 199 -29.03 -13.27 16.87
C THR A 199 -28.01 -14.33 17.26
N ALA A 200 -26.71 -13.98 17.23
CA ALA A 200 -25.63 -14.79 17.75
C ALA A 200 -25.49 -16.19 17.10
N ASN A 201 -26.01 -16.40 15.91
CA ASN A 201 -25.88 -17.68 15.21
C ASN A 201 -24.53 -17.77 14.48
N ILE A 202 -24.02 -18.99 14.32
CA ILE A 202 -22.84 -19.31 13.54
C ILE A 202 -23.25 -20.23 12.38
N THR A 203 -23.09 -19.76 11.16
CA THR A 203 -23.36 -20.55 9.94
C THR A 203 -22.07 -20.74 9.20
N THR A 204 -21.67 -21.98 8.96
CA THR A 204 -20.46 -22.35 8.21
C THR A 204 -20.87 -23.19 7.00
N MET A 205 -20.47 -22.76 5.81
CA MET A 205 -20.73 -23.49 4.57
C MET A 205 -19.45 -23.72 3.79
N THR A 206 -19.29 -24.95 3.30
CA THR A 206 -18.26 -25.33 2.32
C THR A 206 -18.94 -25.92 1.10
N GLY A 207 -18.95 -25.17 -0.01
CA GLY A 207 -19.62 -25.52 -1.26
C GLY A 207 -20.18 -24.29 -1.94
N ASN A 208 -20.88 -24.46 -3.05
CA ASN A 208 -21.39 -23.32 -3.83
C ASN A 208 -22.88 -23.03 -3.50
N ILE A 209 -23.25 -21.79 -3.64
CA ILE A 209 -24.66 -21.36 -3.61
C ILE A 209 -25.05 -20.88 -5.01
N SER A 210 -26.17 -21.38 -5.54
CA SER A 210 -26.75 -20.96 -6.82
C SER A 210 -28.23 -20.63 -6.66
N THR A 211 -28.60 -19.40 -6.95
CA THR A 211 -30.02 -18.97 -6.96
C THR A 211 -30.42 -18.52 -8.37
N THR A 212 -31.60 -18.92 -8.85
CA THR A 212 -31.94 -18.75 -10.27
C THR A 212 -33.19 -17.92 -10.56
N ASP A 213 -33.83 -17.32 -9.53
CA ASP A 213 -35.05 -16.51 -9.74
C ASP A 213 -34.97 -15.13 -9.05
N LEU A 214 -36.04 -14.32 -9.24
CA LEU A 214 -36.12 -12.93 -8.79
C LEU A 214 -35.95 -12.78 -7.27
N ALA A 215 -35.23 -11.75 -6.83
CA ALA A 215 -35.01 -11.41 -5.43
C ALA A 215 -34.51 -12.59 -4.59
N SER A 216 -33.79 -13.52 -5.21
CA SER A 216 -33.25 -14.72 -4.57
C SER A 216 -31.78 -14.55 -4.29
N TYR A 217 -31.44 -14.28 -3.03
CA TYR A 217 -30.07 -13.92 -2.59
C TYR A 217 -29.22 -15.15 -2.30
N GLY A 218 -27.91 -15.04 -2.49
CA GLY A 218 -27.01 -16.09 -2.04
C GLY A 218 -27.06 -16.22 -0.52
N ILE A 219 -26.74 -15.14 0.19
CA ILE A 219 -26.81 -15.04 1.66
C ILE A 219 -27.60 -13.79 2.02
N LEU A 220 -28.64 -13.94 2.85
CA LEU A 220 -29.47 -12.87 3.40
C LEU A 220 -29.37 -12.81 4.92
N LEU A 221 -29.08 -11.62 5.48
CA LEU A 221 -29.28 -11.30 6.88
C LEU A 221 -30.30 -10.16 6.94
N ALA A 222 -31.46 -10.38 7.59
CA ALA A 222 -32.55 -9.40 7.66
C ALA A 222 -33.01 -9.18 9.09
N GLY A 223 -32.89 -7.95 9.61
CA GLY A 223 -33.21 -7.62 10.99
C GLY A 223 -32.44 -8.48 12.01
N SER A 224 -31.21 -8.84 11.68
CA SER A 224 -30.46 -9.90 12.36
C SER A 224 -29.10 -9.40 12.84
N ASP A 225 -28.79 -9.59 14.12
CA ASP A 225 -27.65 -8.99 14.76
C ASP A 225 -26.63 -9.99 15.33
N SER A 226 -25.35 -9.62 15.32
CA SER A 226 -24.30 -10.40 15.96
C SER A 226 -24.10 -11.83 15.43
N ASN A 227 -24.53 -12.11 14.21
CA ASN A 227 -24.36 -13.42 13.58
C ASN A 227 -22.98 -13.53 12.88
N THR A 228 -22.49 -14.75 12.78
CA THR A 228 -21.28 -15.07 12.03
C THR A 228 -21.60 -16.02 10.88
N THR A 229 -21.31 -15.63 9.65
CA THR A 229 -21.48 -16.46 8.46
C THR A 229 -20.12 -16.70 7.79
N ASN A 230 -19.69 -17.95 7.75
CA ASN A 230 -18.45 -18.38 7.11
C ASN A 230 -18.77 -19.16 5.84
N MET A 231 -18.33 -18.69 4.69
CA MET A 231 -18.56 -19.32 3.40
C MET A 231 -17.25 -19.64 2.67
N THR A 232 -17.09 -20.89 2.27
CA THR A 232 -16.01 -21.31 1.36
C THR A 232 -16.63 -21.92 0.11
N GLY A 233 -16.51 -21.21 -1.02
CA GLY A 233 -17.13 -21.58 -2.29
C GLY A 233 -17.73 -20.37 -3.01
N ASN A 234 -18.33 -20.57 -4.16
CA ASN A 234 -18.82 -19.48 -4.98
C ASN A 234 -20.32 -19.22 -4.75
N ILE A 235 -20.73 -17.98 -4.93
CA ILE A 235 -22.12 -17.58 -4.98
C ILE A 235 -22.44 -17.13 -6.41
N SER A 236 -23.53 -17.67 -6.98
CA SER A 236 -24.05 -17.28 -8.30
C SER A 236 -25.52 -16.94 -8.22
N THR A 237 -25.91 -15.76 -8.67
CA THR A 237 -27.30 -15.31 -8.76
C THR A 237 -27.59 -14.80 -10.17
N THR A 238 -28.75 -15.13 -10.78
CA THR A 238 -28.99 -14.89 -12.22
C THR A 238 -30.09 -13.88 -12.55
N LYS A 239 -30.97 -13.54 -11.63
CA LYS A 239 -32.14 -12.69 -11.92
C LYS A 239 -32.09 -11.33 -11.24
N ALA A 240 -33.02 -10.45 -11.68
CA ALA A 240 -33.10 -9.08 -11.20
C ALA A 240 -33.27 -9.00 -9.67
N GLY A 241 -32.52 -8.09 -9.05
CA GLY A 241 -32.53 -7.87 -7.61
C GLY A 241 -32.00 -9.03 -6.78
N SER A 242 -31.34 -10.02 -7.39
CA SER A 242 -30.81 -11.19 -6.68
C SER A 242 -29.36 -10.96 -6.30
N HIS A 243 -29.11 -10.46 -5.09
CA HIS A 243 -27.78 -10.11 -4.59
C HIS A 243 -26.95 -11.33 -4.17
N GLY A 244 -25.62 -11.21 -4.22
CA GLY A 244 -24.73 -12.26 -3.71
C GLY A 244 -24.83 -12.37 -2.18
N ILE A 245 -24.47 -11.29 -1.46
CA ILE A 245 -24.61 -11.15 -0.01
C ILE A 245 -25.43 -9.90 0.26
N TYR A 246 -26.49 -10.03 1.04
CA TYR A 246 -27.39 -8.93 1.39
C TYR A 246 -27.61 -8.83 2.90
N LEU A 247 -27.26 -7.67 3.46
CA LEU A 247 -27.56 -7.29 4.84
C LEU A 247 -28.59 -6.16 4.81
N ILE A 248 -29.73 -6.36 5.45
CA ILE A 248 -30.79 -5.34 5.58
C ILE A 248 -31.23 -5.22 7.04
N GLU A 249 -31.25 -3.99 7.55
CA GLU A 249 -31.62 -3.69 8.94
C GLU A 249 -30.89 -4.57 9.97
N SER A 250 -29.62 -4.86 9.68
CA SER A 250 -28.84 -5.88 10.40
C SER A 250 -27.52 -5.29 10.89
N ASP A 251 -27.22 -5.48 12.18
CA ASP A 251 -26.08 -4.85 12.85
C ASP A 251 -25.10 -5.85 13.46
N SER A 252 -23.83 -5.45 13.56
CA SER A 252 -22.78 -6.21 14.24
C SER A 252 -22.54 -7.64 13.70
N ASN A 253 -22.91 -7.92 12.46
CA ASN A 253 -22.69 -9.23 11.85
C ASN A 253 -21.29 -9.36 11.27
N THR A 254 -20.78 -10.57 11.25
CA THR A 254 -19.51 -10.92 10.58
C THR A 254 -19.77 -11.91 9.46
N THR A 255 -19.42 -11.54 8.23
CA THR A 255 -19.46 -12.44 7.07
C THR A 255 -18.05 -12.64 6.53
N ILE A 256 -17.60 -13.88 6.49
CA ILE A 256 -16.31 -14.26 5.94
C ILE A 256 -16.55 -15.13 4.73
N MET A 257 -16.07 -14.70 3.56
CA MET A 257 -16.22 -15.43 2.31
C MET A 257 -14.89 -15.71 1.64
N SER A 258 -14.70 -16.96 1.23
CA SER A 258 -13.59 -17.39 0.36
C SER A 258 -14.16 -18.02 -0.90
N GLY A 259 -14.13 -17.29 -2.02
CA GLY A 259 -14.68 -17.68 -3.31
C GLY A 259 -15.25 -16.48 -4.06
N ASN A 260 -15.76 -16.70 -5.26
CA ASN A 260 -16.25 -15.64 -6.12
C ASN A 260 -17.75 -15.39 -5.95
N ILE A 261 -18.16 -14.15 -6.15
CA ILE A 261 -19.56 -13.77 -6.29
C ILE A 261 -19.82 -13.38 -7.74
N THR A 262 -20.81 -14.00 -8.38
CA THR A 262 -21.28 -13.65 -9.73
C THR A 262 -22.76 -13.30 -9.69
N THR A 263 -23.12 -12.10 -10.15
CA THR A 263 -24.48 -11.64 -10.24
C THR A 263 -24.77 -11.18 -11.68
N GLU A 264 -25.87 -11.67 -12.29
CA GLU A 264 -26.20 -11.39 -13.70
C GLU A 264 -27.47 -10.52 -13.88
N GLY A 265 -28.28 -10.38 -12.83
CA GLY A 265 -29.56 -9.70 -12.92
C GLY A 265 -29.47 -8.17 -12.85
N ILE A 266 -30.48 -7.49 -13.41
CA ILE A 266 -30.61 -6.03 -13.25
C ILE A 266 -30.71 -5.67 -11.77
N GLY A 267 -29.86 -4.73 -11.30
CA GLY A 267 -29.81 -4.33 -9.89
C GLY A 267 -29.37 -5.44 -8.93
N ALA A 268 -28.75 -6.50 -9.44
CA ALA A 268 -28.23 -7.60 -8.61
C ALA A 268 -26.80 -7.30 -8.15
N HIS A 269 -26.64 -6.79 -6.93
CA HIS A 269 -25.34 -6.40 -6.39
C HIS A 269 -24.53 -7.59 -5.88
N GLY A 270 -23.20 -7.49 -5.92
CA GLY A 270 -22.31 -8.51 -5.34
C GLY A 270 -22.47 -8.55 -3.82
N ILE A 271 -22.14 -7.46 -3.15
CA ILE A 271 -22.33 -7.23 -1.70
C ILE A 271 -23.23 -6.01 -1.54
N PHE A 272 -24.29 -6.15 -0.77
CA PHE A 272 -25.25 -5.09 -0.56
C PHE A 272 -25.58 -4.90 0.93
N LEU A 273 -25.46 -3.67 1.44
CA LEU A 273 -25.90 -3.28 2.77
C LEU A 273 -26.99 -2.19 2.62
N SER A 274 -28.12 -2.36 3.27
CA SER A 274 -29.22 -1.38 3.26
C SER A 274 -29.77 -1.20 4.67
N ASN A 275 -29.78 0.03 5.18
CA ASN A 275 -30.23 0.37 6.53
C ASN A 275 -29.56 -0.48 7.64
N SER A 276 -28.31 -0.89 7.41
CA SER A 276 -27.51 -1.72 8.32
C SER A 276 -26.50 -0.83 9.04
N LYS A 277 -26.83 -0.39 10.25
CA LYS A 277 -26.32 0.85 10.83
C LYS A 277 -25.00 0.75 11.56
N THR A 278 -24.60 -0.42 12.08
CA THR A 278 -23.40 -0.45 12.91
C THR A 278 -22.60 -1.74 12.81
N ASN A 279 -21.29 -1.59 12.68
CA ASN A 279 -20.28 -2.61 12.95
C ASN A 279 -20.43 -3.93 12.17
N ASN A 280 -21.12 -3.96 11.03
CA ASN A 280 -21.04 -5.16 10.21
C ASN A 280 -19.65 -5.25 9.60
N THR A 281 -19.10 -6.45 9.59
CA THR A 281 -17.79 -6.75 9.01
C THR A 281 -17.95 -7.79 7.91
N ILE A 282 -17.54 -7.45 6.69
CA ILE A 282 -17.50 -8.39 5.57
C ILE A 282 -16.04 -8.56 5.14
N ASN A 283 -15.52 -9.76 5.29
CA ASN A 283 -14.18 -10.13 4.84
C ASN A 283 -14.31 -11.10 3.66
N MET A 284 -13.92 -10.65 2.48
CA MET A 284 -14.04 -11.43 1.25
C MET A 284 -12.68 -11.68 0.60
N THR A 285 -12.42 -12.92 0.23
CA THR A 285 -11.31 -13.31 -0.64
C THR A 285 -11.86 -13.98 -1.89
N GLY A 286 -11.71 -13.33 -3.05
CA GLY A 286 -12.26 -13.76 -4.34
C GLY A 286 -12.75 -12.58 -5.15
N ASN A 287 -13.24 -12.83 -6.35
CA ASN A 287 -13.69 -11.78 -7.28
C ASN A 287 -15.19 -11.56 -7.18
N ILE A 288 -15.61 -10.33 -7.45
CA ILE A 288 -17.01 -9.97 -7.68
C ILE A 288 -17.20 -9.64 -9.15
N ILE A 289 -18.14 -10.30 -9.80
CA ILE A 289 -18.55 -10.06 -11.19
C ILE A 289 -20.03 -9.69 -11.22
N SER A 290 -20.32 -8.46 -11.59
CA SER A 290 -21.70 -7.95 -11.69
C SER A 290 -21.97 -7.55 -13.13
N SER A 291 -22.79 -8.34 -13.84
CA SER A 291 -23.04 -8.19 -15.28
C SER A 291 -24.42 -7.65 -15.64
N GLY A 292 -25.27 -7.32 -14.66
CA GLY A 292 -26.57 -6.68 -14.90
C GLY A 292 -26.52 -5.16 -14.94
N SER A 293 -27.44 -4.51 -15.64
CA SER A 293 -27.58 -3.04 -15.57
C SER A 293 -27.87 -2.61 -14.12
N ASN A 294 -27.21 -1.54 -13.67
CA ASN A 294 -27.25 -1.05 -12.28
C ASN A 294 -26.81 -2.09 -11.22
N ALA A 295 -26.09 -3.12 -11.63
CA ALA A 295 -25.55 -4.14 -10.71
C ALA A 295 -24.18 -3.73 -10.20
N ILE A 296 -24.11 -3.37 -8.93
CA ILE A 296 -22.91 -2.79 -8.28
C ILE A 296 -22.10 -3.89 -7.59
N GLY A 297 -20.76 -3.83 -7.69
CA GLY A 297 -19.91 -4.79 -7.00
C GLY A 297 -20.10 -4.76 -5.49
N ILE A 298 -19.88 -3.60 -4.86
CA ILE A 298 -20.11 -3.35 -3.42
C ILE A 298 -20.98 -2.12 -3.28
N HIS A 299 -22.15 -2.27 -2.64
CA HIS A 299 -23.12 -1.19 -2.48
C HIS A 299 -23.54 -1.03 -1.02
N LEU A 300 -23.36 0.19 -0.47
CA LEU A 300 -23.88 0.60 0.82
C LEU A 300 -24.90 1.72 0.59
N GLN A 301 -26.12 1.59 1.14
CA GLN A 301 -27.15 2.63 0.99
C GLN A 301 -28.06 2.76 2.19
N ASN A 302 -28.85 3.85 2.22
CA ASN A 302 -29.94 4.08 3.17
C ASN A 302 -29.49 4.00 4.63
N ASN A 303 -28.53 4.83 5.05
CA ASN A 303 -27.98 4.88 6.39
C ASN A 303 -27.34 3.54 6.82
N SER A 304 -26.59 2.92 5.92
CA SER A 304 -25.73 1.79 6.26
C SER A 304 -24.40 2.33 6.76
N ASP A 305 -24.34 2.69 8.05
CA ASP A 305 -23.27 3.48 8.63
C ASP A 305 -22.27 2.62 9.43
N SER A 306 -21.03 3.09 9.54
CA SER A 306 -20.02 2.49 10.41
C SER A 306 -19.73 1.00 10.13
N ASN A 307 -19.80 0.57 8.88
CA ASN A 307 -19.52 -0.81 8.48
C ASN A 307 -18.10 -0.96 7.92
N PHE A 308 -17.56 -2.17 7.98
CA PHE A 308 -16.22 -2.53 7.53
C PHE A 308 -16.31 -3.58 6.43
N ILE A 309 -15.79 -3.27 5.24
CA ILE A 309 -15.70 -4.20 4.12
C ILE A 309 -14.23 -4.35 3.73
N ASN A 310 -13.69 -5.55 3.89
CA ASN A 310 -12.33 -5.90 3.50
C ASN A 310 -12.38 -6.91 2.37
N MET A 311 -11.88 -6.54 1.20
CA MET A 311 -11.89 -7.39 0.02
C MET A 311 -10.49 -7.61 -0.52
N THR A 312 -10.18 -8.87 -0.83
CA THR A 312 -9.02 -9.26 -1.62
C THR A 312 -9.47 -9.97 -2.89
N GLY A 313 -9.33 -9.31 -4.04
CA GLY A 313 -9.80 -9.78 -5.35
C GLY A 313 -10.27 -8.64 -6.22
N ASN A 314 -10.71 -8.94 -7.43
CA ASN A 314 -11.12 -7.92 -8.40
C ASN A 314 -12.63 -7.72 -8.41
N ILE A 315 -13.05 -6.51 -8.75
CA ILE A 315 -14.44 -6.18 -9.06
C ILE A 315 -14.54 -5.89 -10.55
N THR A 316 -15.46 -6.57 -11.23
CA THR A 316 -15.80 -6.32 -12.63
C THR A 316 -17.30 -6.02 -12.75
N SER A 317 -17.62 -4.86 -13.32
CA SER A 317 -19.00 -4.44 -13.56
C SER A 317 -19.14 -4.01 -15.03
N SER A 318 -20.04 -4.64 -15.80
CA SER A 318 -19.99 -4.56 -17.27
C SER A 318 -21.11 -3.75 -17.93
N GLU A 319 -22.20 -3.46 -17.24
CA GLU A 319 -23.38 -2.84 -17.86
C GLU A 319 -23.62 -1.39 -17.41
N THR A 320 -24.54 -0.70 -18.06
CA THR A 320 -24.89 0.70 -17.77
C THR A 320 -25.25 0.91 -16.29
N GLY A 321 -24.63 1.91 -15.64
CA GLY A 321 -24.83 2.25 -14.23
C GLY A 321 -24.33 1.18 -13.26
N ALA A 322 -23.53 0.23 -13.72
CA ALA A 322 -22.97 -0.84 -12.90
C ALA A 322 -21.62 -0.41 -12.32
N TYR A 323 -21.61 0.14 -11.10
CA TYR A 323 -20.44 0.66 -10.44
C TYR A 323 -19.57 -0.44 -9.80
N GLY A 324 -18.28 -0.16 -9.62
CA GLY A 324 -17.41 -1.03 -8.83
C GLY A 324 -17.81 -0.98 -7.35
N ILE A 325 -17.68 0.20 -6.72
CA ILE A 325 -18.05 0.47 -5.33
C ILE A 325 -18.99 1.67 -5.32
N SER A 326 -20.10 1.61 -4.58
CA SER A 326 -21.00 2.74 -4.35
C SER A 326 -21.40 2.88 -2.90
N ILE A 327 -21.28 4.11 -2.37
CA ILE A 327 -21.77 4.49 -1.04
C ILE A 327 -22.79 5.63 -1.25
N ASN A 328 -24.02 5.42 -0.81
CA ASN A 328 -25.15 6.33 -1.04
C ASN A 328 -25.90 6.57 0.27
N SER A 329 -25.97 7.82 0.74
CA SER A 329 -26.64 8.18 2.00
C SER A 329 -26.20 7.29 3.17
N SER A 330 -24.89 7.11 3.34
CA SER A 330 -24.31 6.17 4.32
C SER A 330 -22.95 6.67 4.80
N ASP A 331 -22.78 6.77 6.13
CA ASP A 331 -21.67 7.49 6.73
C ASP A 331 -20.68 6.60 7.46
N SER A 332 -19.47 7.11 7.62
CA SER A 332 -18.44 6.52 8.50
C SER A 332 -18.06 5.08 8.15
N ASN A 333 -18.29 4.61 6.94
CA ASN A 333 -17.93 3.27 6.51
C ASN A 333 -16.44 3.20 6.12
N THR A 334 -15.86 2.03 6.30
CA THR A 334 -14.50 1.74 5.83
C THR A 334 -14.53 0.61 4.80
N VAL A 335 -14.08 0.91 3.59
CA VAL A 335 -13.89 -0.08 2.53
C VAL A 335 -12.41 -0.21 2.22
N THR A 336 -11.85 -1.39 2.47
CA THR A 336 -10.46 -1.72 2.14
C THR A 336 -10.44 -2.77 1.05
N MET A 337 -9.78 -2.48 -0.07
CA MET A 337 -9.70 -3.38 -1.21
C MET A 337 -8.27 -3.60 -1.68
N ILE A 338 -7.91 -4.86 -1.90
CA ILE A 338 -6.68 -5.27 -2.58
C ILE A 338 -7.07 -6.00 -3.86
N GLY A 339 -6.91 -5.33 -5.02
CA GLY A 339 -7.31 -5.83 -6.33
C GLY A 339 -7.75 -4.69 -7.25
N ASN A 340 -8.17 -5.03 -8.46
CA ASN A 340 -8.54 -4.04 -9.47
C ASN A 340 -10.06 -3.87 -9.58
N ILE A 341 -10.47 -2.67 -9.93
CA ILE A 341 -11.85 -2.36 -10.33
C ILE A 341 -11.85 -2.14 -11.85
N SER A 342 -12.74 -2.82 -12.57
CA SER A 342 -12.96 -2.65 -14.00
C SER A 342 -14.43 -2.43 -14.30
N THR A 343 -14.77 -1.30 -14.92
CA THR A 343 -16.15 -1.01 -15.38
C THR A 343 -16.14 -0.74 -16.88
N THR A 344 -17.16 -1.26 -17.60
CA THR A 344 -17.26 -1.12 -19.05
C THR A 344 -18.58 -0.53 -19.54
N GLY A 345 -19.55 -0.32 -18.66
CA GLY A 345 -20.85 0.25 -18.99
C GLY A 345 -20.86 1.78 -19.04
N ALA A 346 -21.73 2.36 -19.83
CA ALA A 346 -21.92 3.81 -19.86
C ALA A 346 -22.41 4.32 -18.48
N GLY A 347 -21.81 5.40 -17.96
CA GLY A 347 -22.09 5.90 -16.62
C GLY A 347 -21.73 4.92 -15.50
N ALA A 348 -20.87 3.95 -15.76
CA ALA A 348 -20.42 2.96 -14.77
C ALA A 348 -19.11 3.41 -14.14
N TYR A 349 -19.18 4.03 -12.98
CA TYR A 349 -18.03 4.56 -12.26
C TYR A 349 -17.22 3.46 -11.56
N GLY A 350 -15.92 3.69 -11.39
CA GLY A 350 -15.10 2.80 -10.57
C GLY A 350 -15.53 2.87 -9.11
N ILE A 351 -15.51 4.07 -8.52
CA ILE A 351 -15.96 4.35 -7.14
C ILE A 351 -16.91 5.54 -7.17
N LEU A 352 -18.06 5.41 -6.52
CA LEU A 352 -19.09 6.46 -6.38
C LEU A 352 -19.42 6.70 -4.91
N LEU A 353 -19.31 7.95 -4.46
CA LEU A 353 -19.91 8.42 -3.21
C LEU A 353 -20.94 9.48 -3.54
N VAL A 354 -22.16 9.38 -3.00
CA VAL A 354 -23.28 10.23 -3.39
C VAL A 354 -24.27 10.47 -2.25
N SER A 355 -25.03 11.57 -2.37
CA SER A 355 -26.22 11.85 -1.53
C SER A 355 -25.91 12.01 -0.03
N GLY A 356 -24.93 12.84 0.32
CA GLY A 356 -24.60 13.15 1.71
C GLY A 356 -23.89 11.98 2.43
N SER A 357 -23.17 11.15 1.73
CA SER A 357 -22.33 10.10 2.34
C SER A 357 -21.05 10.74 2.89
N GLU A 358 -21.00 10.89 4.22
CA GLU A 358 -19.92 11.65 4.88
C GLU A 358 -18.96 10.76 5.66
N SER A 359 -17.73 11.25 5.86
CA SER A 359 -16.74 10.63 6.75
C SER A 359 -16.38 9.17 6.38
N ASN A 360 -16.63 8.74 5.16
CA ASN A 360 -16.25 7.40 4.71
C ASN A 360 -14.77 7.33 4.40
N THR A 361 -14.18 6.15 4.60
CA THR A 361 -12.79 5.85 4.28
C THR A 361 -12.71 4.75 3.23
N ILE A 362 -12.06 5.03 2.10
CA ILE A 362 -11.79 4.06 1.04
C ILE A 362 -10.28 3.88 0.90
N ASN A 363 -9.79 2.67 1.16
CA ASN A 363 -8.40 2.31 0.97
C ASN A 363 -8.29 1.24 -0.12
N MET A 364 -7.71 1.61 -1.25
CA MET A 364 -7.57 0.70 -2.38
C MET A 364 -6.09 0.50 -2.74
N THR A 365 -5.71 -0.76 -2.95
CA THR A 365 -4.45 -1.15 -3.55
C THR A 365 -4.73 -1.94 -4.83
N GLY A 366 -4.49 -1.31 -5.99
CA GLY A 366 -4.80 -1.82 -7.32
C GLY A 366 -5.29 -0.74 -8.25
N ASN A 367 -5.61 -1.09 -9.48
CA ASN A 367 -5.98 -0.14 -10.51
C ASN A 367 -7.49 0.01 -10.66
N ILE A 368 -7.92 1.20 -11.05
CA ILE A 368 -9.29 1.49 -11.48
C ILE A 368 -9.27 1.73 -12.99
N THR A 369 -10.07 0.99 -13.73
CA THR A 369 -10.19 1.13 -15.18
C THR A 369 -11.66 1.29 -15.58
N THR A 370 -11.99 2.38 -16.27
CA THR A 370 -13.31 2.60 -16.86
C THR A 370 -13.17 2.85 -18.36
N THR A 371 -14.04 2.24 -19.18
CA THR A 371 -13.87 2.27 -20.65
C THR A 371 -15.05 2.85 -21.44
N ALA A 372 -16.10 3.29 -20.78
CA ALA A 372 -17.29 3.83 -21.46
C ALA A 372 -17.47 5.34 -21.22
N ASN A 373 -18.40 5.94 -21.96
CA ASN A 373 -18.70 7.37 -21.85
C ASN A 373 -19.33 7.71 -20.48
N VAL A 374 -18.98 8.87 -19.95
CA VAL A 374 -19.42 9.40 -18.64
C VAL A 374 -19.15 8.40 -17.51
N ALA A 375 -18.08 7.63 -17.63
CA ALA A 375 -17.67 6.61 -16.68
C ALA A 375 -16.38 7.06 -15.94
N HIS A 376 -16.56 7.80 -14.84
CA HIS A 376 -15.44 8.34 -14.06
C HIS A 376 -14.71 7.25 -13.28
N GLY A 377 -13.43 7.47 -13.03
CA GLY A 377 -12.65 6.58 -12.16
C GLY A 377 -13.17 6.63 -10.72
N ILE A 378 -13.15 7.83 -10.12
CA ILE A 378 -13.70 8.13 -8.79
C ILE A 378 -14.63 9.33 -8.93
N TYR A 379 -15.85 9.22 -8.45
CA TYR A 379 -16.84 10.29 -8.48
C TYR A 379 -17.42 10.55 -7.08
N LEU A 380 -17.25 11.76 -6.58
CA LEU A 380 -17.83 12.28 -5.35
C LEU A 380 -18.90 13.32 -5.73
N ASN A 381 -20.16 13.10 -5.33
CA ASN A 381 -21.26 13.98 -5.66
C ASN A 381 -22.10 14.32 -4.43
N THR A 382 -22.07 15.55 -4.00
CA THR A 382 -22.82 16.06 -2.82
C THR A 382 -22.44 15.28 -1.56
N VAL A 383 -21.11 15.19 -1.28
CA VAL A 383 -20.56 14.43 -0.16
C VAL A 383 -19.33 15.13 0.45
N ASP A 384 -19.24 15.09 1.78
CA ASP A 384 -18.23 15.85 2.50
C ASP A 384 -17.35 14.98 3.42
N SER A 385 -16.15 15.46 3.71
CA SER A 385 -15.27 14.91 4.74
C SER A 385 -14.85 13.46 4.52
N ASN A 386 -14.92 12.94 3.29
CA ASN A 386 -14.50 11.59 2.99
C ASN A 386 -13.00 11.50 2.76
N THR A 387 -12.42 10.34 3.03
CA THR A 387 -11.01 10.02 2.76
C THR A 387 -10.93 8.90 1.75
N ALA A 388 -10.18 9.10 0.66
CA ALA A 388 -9.91 8.04 -0.31
C ALA A 388 -8.40 7.95 -0.58
N THR A 389 -7.84 6.75 -0.45
CA THR A 389 -6.44 6.47 -0.81
C THR A 389 -6.41 5.37 -1.85
N VAL A 390 -5.81 5.66 -3.01
CA VAL A 390 -5.60 4.70 -4.09
C VAL A 390 -4.10 4.50 -4.32
N ASN A 391 -3.62 3.31 -4.03
CA ASN A 391 -2.27 2.85 -4.34
C ASN A 391 -2.30 2.07 -5.66
N GLY A 392 -2.38 2.79 -6.79
CA GLY A 392 -2.51 2.24 -8.12
C GLY A 392 -2.95 3.28 -9.14
N ASN A 393 -3.11 2.86 -10.37
CA ASN A 393 -3.46 3.77 -11.46
C ASN A 393 -4.98 3.88 -11.65
N ILE A 394 -5.42 5.05 -12.05
CA ILE A 394 -6.78 5.31 -12.54
C ILE A 394 -6.69 5.56 -14.04
N THR A 395 -7.39 4.78 -14.84
CA THR A 395 -7.43 4.92 -16.30
C THR A 395 -8.87 5.03 -16.79
N THR A 396 -9.20 6.08 -17.49
CA THR A 396 -10.50 6.28 -18.12
C THR A 396 -10.32 6.52 -19.63
N THR A 397 -11.18 5.89 -20.47
CA THR A 397 -11.06 5.98 -21.92
C THR A 397 -12.32 6.46 -22.64
N GLY A 398 -13.37 6.81 -21.91
CA GLY A 398 -14.64 7.27 -22.50
C GLY A 398 -14.75 8.79 -22.63
N THR A 399 -15.63 9.24 -23.49
CA THR A 399 -15.98 10.67 -23.63
C THR A 399 -16.54 11.21 -22.32
N SER A 400 -16.07 12.38 -21.87
CA SER A 400 -16.45 13.02 -20.61
C SER A 400 -16.27 12.11 -19.39
N SER A 401 -15.21 11.31 -19.39
CA SER A 401 -14.90 10.34 -18.32
C SER A 401 -13.69 10.79 -17.57
N HIS A 402 -13.88 11.55 -16.48
CA HIS A 402 -12.80 12.08 -15.65
C HIS A 402 -12.14 10.97 -14.81
N GLY A 403 -10.87 11.15 -14.48
CA GLY A 403 -10.18 10.24 -13.57
C GLY A 403 -10.72 10.38 -12.14
N LEU A 404 -10.68 11.60 -11.60
CA LEU A 404 -11.26 12.02 -10.32
C LEU A 404 -12.22 13.19 -10.59
N TYR A 405 -13.48 13.04 -10.20
CA TYR A 405 -14.48 14.10 -10.31
C TYR A 405 -15.09 14.39 -8.94
N LEU A 406 -15.07 15.66 -8.51
CA LEU A 406 -15.75 16.17 -7.33
C LEU A 406 -16.83 17.16 -7.78
N GLU A 407 -18.09 16.91 -7.41
CA GLU A 407 -19.23 17.76 -7.69
C GLU A 407 -19.98 18.09 -6.41
N ALA A 408 -20.10 19.36 -6.07
CA ALA A 408 -20.75 19.82 -4.84
C ALA A 408 -20.27 19.07 -3.58
N SER A 409 -18.95 18.85 -3.48
CA SER A 409 -18.35 17.95 -2.50
C SER A 409 -17.19 18.62 -1.80
N ASP A 410 -17.31 18.84 -0.49
CA ASP A 410 -16.40 19.69 0.26
C ASP A 410 -15.54 18.92 1.28
N SER A 411 -14.38 19.48 1.62
CA SER A 411 -13.54 18.99 2.70
C SER A 411 -13.07 17.52 2.57
N ASN A 412 -13.07 16.96 1.38
CA ASN A 412 -12.61 15.59 1.14
C ASN A 412 -11.07 15.54 1.04
N ASN A 413 -10.49 14.43 1.48
CA ASN A 413 -9.05 14.17 1.43
C ASN A 413 -8.76 12.97 0.52
N ILE A 414 -8.23 13.24 -0.68
CA ILE A 414 -8.00 12.24 -1.71
C ILE A 414 -6.49 12.08 -1.94
N THR A 415 -5.98 10.87 -1.85
CA THR A 415 -4.57 10.56 -2.12
C THR A 415 -4.47 9.51 -3.22
N ILE A 416 -3.77 9.84 -4.31
CA ILE A 416 -3.52 8.94 -5.43
C ILE A 416 -2.01 8.71 -5.54
N ASN A 417 -1.58 7.50 -5.17
CA ASN A 417 -0.19 7.05 -5.25
C ASN A 417 0.07 6.26 -6.54
N GLY A 418 -0.36 6.79 -7.66
CA GLY A 418 -0.20 6.23 -8.99
C GLY A 418 -0.62 7.25 -10.04
N ASN A 419 -0.77 6.80 -11.27
CA ASN A 419 -1.10 7.69 -12.38
C ASN A 419 -2.62 7.81 -12.57
N ILE A 420 -3.07 9.00 -12.91
CA ILE A 420 -4.42 9.24 -13.45
C ILE A 420 -4.26 9.54 -14.94
N ILE A 421 -4.77 8.69 -15.78
CA ILE A 421 -4.66 8.81 -17.23
C ILE A 421 -6.07 8.82 -17.83
N THR A 422 -6.38 9.88 -18.52
CA THR A 422 -7.62 9.99 -19.28
C THR A 422 -7.30 10.03 -20.78
N SER A 423 -8.10 9.33 -21.57
CA SER A 423 -8.03 9.41 -23.05
C SER A 423 -9.43 9.59 -23.60
N ASP A 424 -9.68 10.72 -24.23
CA ASP A 424 -10.95 11.06 -24.82
C ASP A 424 -10.87 11.06 -26.36
N ASN A 425 -11.96 10.68 -27.01
CA ASN A 425 -12.14 10.72 -28.45
C ASN A 425 -13.02 11.90 -28.90
N GLY A 426 -12.90 13.06 -28.22
CA GLY A 426 -13.54 14.31 -28.65
C GLY A 426 -14.57 14.90 -27.69
N GLY A 427 -14.45 14.69 -26.40
CA GLY A 427 -15.16 15.36 -25.31
C GLY A 427 -14.18 15.99 -24.33
N SER A 428 -14.62 16.42 -23.17
CA SER A 428 -13.80 16.91 -22.06
C SER A 428 -13.63 15.78 -21.05
N ALA A 429 -12.41 15.28 -20.85
CA ALA A 429 -12.08 14.19 -19.91
C ALA A 429 -10.79 14.50 -19.16
N GLU A 430 -10.89 15.35 -18.16
CA GLU A 430 -9.75 15.75 -17.34
C GLU A 430 -9.35 14.63 -16.35
N PRO A 431 -8.05 14.39 -16.10
CA PRO A 431 -7.60 13.57 -14.98
C PRO A 431 -8.21 13.98 -13.66
N ILE A 432 -8.34 15.29 -13.37
CA ILE A 432 -8.96 15.81 -12.16
C ILE A 432 -9.88 16.97 -12.52
N TYR A 433 -11.15 16.86 -12.14
CA TYR A 433 -12.16 17.88 -12.35
C TYR A 433 -12.92 18.21 -11.05
N LEU A 434 -13.01 19.51 -10.71
CA LEU A 434 -13.76 20.03 -9.56
C LEU A 434 -14.84 21.00 -9.99
N GLN A 435 -16.07 20.76 -9.53
CA GLN A 435 -17.23 21.60 -9.80
C GLN A 435 -18.03 21.83 -8.51
N PHE A 436 -18.28 23.09 -8.12
CA PHE A 436 -19.00 23.46 -6.89
C PHE A 436 -18.41 22.82 -5.61
N SER A 437 -17.07 22.62 -5.54
CA SER A 437 -16.44 21.80 -4.53
C SER A 437 -15.31 22.57 -3.84
N ASP A 438 -15.45 22.75 -2.52
CA ASP A 438 -14.58 23.63 -1.74
C ASP A 438 -13.72 22.85 -0.71
N SER A 439 -12.59 23.42 -0.36
CA SER A 439 -11.77 22.99 0.78
C SER A 439 -11.26 21.54 0.68
N ASN A 440 -11.21 20.95 -0.51
CA ASN A 440 -10.69 19.60 -0.71
C ASN A 440 -9.16 19.57 -0.73
N THR A 441 -8.59 18.49 -0.27
CA THR A 441 -7.16 18.22 -0.37
C THR A 441 -6.94 17.02 -1.30
N ILE A 442 -6.18 17.23 -2.38
CA ILE A 442 -5.86 16.20 -3.37
C ILE A 442 -4.36 16.03 -3.45
N THR A 443 -3.86 14.85 -3.06
CA THR A 443 -2.43 14.53 -3.07
C THR A 443 -2.11 13.57 -4.21
N LEU A 444 -1.10 13.93 -5.02
CA LEU A 444 -0.63 13.15 -6.17
C LEU A 444 0.85 12.83 -6.02
N SER A 445 1.21 11.56 -6.20
CA SER A 445 2.61 11.11 -6.33
C SER A 445 2.94 10.49 -7.69
N GLY A 446 1.99 10.46 -8.63
CA GLY A 446 2.15 9.99 -10.01
C GLY A 446 1.66 10.99 -11.05
N ALA A 447 1.53 10.54 -12.28
CA ALA A 447 1.13 11.38 -13.41
C ALA A 447 -0.36 11.72 -13.39
N ALA A 448 -0.71 12.94 -13.79
CA ALA A 448 -2.07 13.34 -14.18
C ALA A 448 -2.04 13.74 -15.66
N HIS A 449 -2.36 12.79 -16.55
CA HIS A 449 -2.17 12.93 -17.99
C HIS A 449 -3.51 12.90 -18.73
N SER A 450 -3.84 14.00 -19.39
CA SER A 450 -4.91 14.09 -20.37
C SER A 450 -4.34 13.79 -21.77
N LEU A 451 -4.61 12.59 -22.28
CA LEU A 451 -4.15 12.19 -23.61
C LEU A 451 -5.09 12.66 -24.74
N GLY A 452 -6.26 13.19 -24.40
CA GLY A 452 -7.20 13.80 -25.34
C GLY A 452 -6.87 15.25 -25.72
N GLY A 453 -5.95 15.87 -24.99
CA GLY A 453 -5.57 17.27 -25.17
C GLY A 453 -6.33 18.25 -24.28
N ASP A 454 -7.06 17.72 -23.28
CA ASP A 454 -7.76 18.51 -22.28
C ASP A 454 -6.84 18.92 -21.13
N GLN A 455 -7.37 19.61 -20.12
CA GLN A 455 -6.62 20.00 -18.93
C GLN A 455 -6.26 18.77 -18.07
N SER A 456 -5.11 18.81 -17.41
CA SER A 456 -4.74 17.83 -16.37
C SER A 456 -5.55 18.01 -15.09
N ILE A 457 -5.77 19.28 -14.74
CA ILE A 457 -6.62 19.71 -13.63
C ILE A 457 -7.49 20.84 -14.14
N SER A 458 -8.79 20.74 -13.95
CA SER A 458 -9.73 21.82 -14.24
C SER A 458 -10.62 22.08 -13.03
N ILE A 459 -10.71 23.34 -12.61
CA ILE A 459 -11.54 23.81 -11.52
C ILE A 459 -12.51 24.86 -12.05
N ASN A 460 -13.80 24.64 -11.84
CA ASN A 460 -14.78 25.60 -12.27
C ASN A 460 -14.85 26.85 -11.36
N SER A 461 -15.53 27.91 -11.81
CA SER A 461 -15.53 29.23 -11.19
C SER A 461 -16.12 29.33 -9.78
N THR A 462 -16.74 28.27 -9.28
CA THR A 462 -17.39 28.24 -7.96
C THR A 462 -16.68 27.37 -6.93
N SER A 463 -15.57 26.70 -7.32
CA SER A 463 -14.81 25.82 -6.42
C SER A 463 -13.61 26.58 -5.83
N GLN A 464 -13.54 26.69 -4.49
CA GLN A 464 -12.55 27.52 -3.78
C GLN A 464 -11.82 26.76 -2.66
N ASN A 465 -10.70 27.32 -2.20
CA ASN A 465 -9.92 26.83 -1.08
C ASN A 465 -9.43 25.36 -1.23
N ASN A 466 -9.37 24.83 -2.43
CA ASN A 466 -8.85 23.48 -2.66
C ASN A 466 -7.31 23.48 -2.67
N THR A 467 -6.71 22.43 -2.15
CA THR A 467 -5.25 22.25 -2.12
C THR A 467 -4.83 21.01 -2.89
N PHE A 468 -3.99 21.20 -3.89
CA PHE A 468 -3.38 20.13 -4.67
C PHE A 468 -1.94 19.96 -4.22
N ILE A 469 -1.61 18.82 -3.64
CA ILE A 469 -0.28 18.50 -3.12
C ILE A 469 0.43 17.59 -4.10
N PHE A 470 1.50 18.08 -4.71
CA PHE A 470 2.31 17.32 -5.65
C PHE A 470 3.54 16.78 -4.96
N LYS A 471 3.59 15.45 -4.84
CA LYS A 471 4.73 14.71 -4.29
C LYS A 471 5.75 14.40 -5.37
N ARG A 472 6.92 13.91 -4.97
CA ARG A 472 7.95 13.43 -5.89
C ARG A 472 7.37 12.38 -6.83
N GLY A 473 7.50 12.58 -8.14
CA GLY A 473 6.93 11.71 -9.16
C GLY A 473 5.69 12.28 -9.85
N ALA A 474 5.06 13.32 -9.31
CA ALA A 474 3.97 14.01 -9.98
C ALA A 474 4.43 14.60 -11.32
N SER A 475 3.62 14.43 -12.37
CA SER A 475 3.83 14.99 -13.71
C SER A 475 2.48 15.26 -14.39
N PHE A 476 2.50 16.11 -15.41
CA PHE A 476 1.27 16.58 -16.04
C PHE A 476 1.39 16.55 -17.58
N ILE A 477 0.32 16.18 -18.26
CA ILE A 477 0.09 16.40 -19.69
C ILE A 477 -1.28 17.04 -19.81
N GLY A 478 -1.34 18.30 -20.25
CA GLY A 478 -2.50 19.18 -20.24
C GLY A 478 -2.35 20.29 -19.21
N GLY A 479 -3.03 21.42 -19.40
CA GLY A 479 -2.93 22.59 -18.55
C GLY A 479 -3.46 22.41 -17.14
N LEU A 480 -3.16 23.39 -16.28
CA LEU A 480 -3.71 23.47 -14.92
C LEU A 480 -4.67 24.66 -14.86
N GLU A 481 -5.94 24.44 -15.15
CA GLU A 481 -6.96 25.47 -15.22
C GLU A 481 -7.63 25.71 -13.86
N ASN A 482 -7.61 26.97 -13.39
CA ASN A 482 -8.27 27.39 -12.16
C ASN A 482 -9.22 28.57 -12.41
N ASN A 483 -10.48 28.29 -12.67
CA ASN A 483 -11.52 29.29 -12.79
C ASN A 483 -12.15 29.66 -11.42
N GLY A 484 -11.80 28.95 -10.34
CA GLY A 484 -12.29 29.19 -8.97
C GLY A 484 -11.60 30.34 -8.21
N GLY A 485 -10.64 31.01 -8.86
CA GLY A 485 -9.94 32.18 -8.28
C GLY A 485 -8.71 31.85 -7.44
N THR A 486 -8.17 32.87 -6.76
CA THR A 486 -6.83 32.81 -6.13
C THR A 486 -6.74 32.04 -4.81
N THR A 487 -7.84 31.47 -4.33
CA THR A 487 -7.85 30.70 -3.06
C THR A 487 -7.48 29.23 -3.22
N ASN A 488 -7.49 28.69 -4.46
CA ASN A 488 -7.03 27.34 -4.74
C ASN A 488 -5.50 27.31 -4.78
N THR A 489 -4.90 26.31 -4.16
CA THR A 489 -3.46 26.22 -3.91
C THR A 489 -2.83 25.04 -4.65
N LEU A 490 -1.73 25.31 -5.37
CA LEU A 490 -0.78 24.29 -5.80
C LEU A 490 0.35 24.22 -4.75
N ARG A 491 0.46 23.10 -4.06
CA ARG A 491 1.50 22.84 -3.07
C ARG A 491 2.50 21.83 -3.62
N PHE A 492 3.75 22.27 -3.78
CA PHE A 492 4.83 21.45 -4.28
C PHE A 492 5.62 20.87 -3.11
N ASP A 493 5.61 19.56 -3.01
CA ASP A 493 6.35 18.77 -2.02
C ASP A 493 7.18 17.70 -2.75
N MET A 494 8.05 18.17 -3.65
CA MET A 494 8.77 17.34 -4.62
C MET A 494 10.28 17.22 -4.33
N GLY A 495 10.80 17.96 -3.36
CA GLY A 495 12.21 18.02 -2.99
C GLY A 495 13.02 19.06 -3.74
N LYS A 496 14.21 19.40 -3.19
CA LYS A 496 15.08 20.47 -3.65
C LYS A 496 15.62 20.30 -5.07
N ALA A 497 15.61 19.09 -5.62
CA ALA A 497 16.08 18.82 -6.98
C ALA A 497 15.02 19.05 -8.06
N SER A 498 13.74 19.22 -7.72
CA SER A 498 12.68 19.36 -8.73
C SER A 498 12.72 20.76 -9.36
N SER A 499 12.63 20.81 -10.67
CA SER A 499 12.39 22.03 -11.45
C SER A 499 11.07 21.90 -12.19
N TYR A 500 10.29 22.97 -12.27
CA TYR A 500 9.02 22.95 -13.01
C TYR A 500 8.74 24.29 -13.68
N ASN A 501 8.10 24.19 -14.84
CA ASN A 501 7.58 25.30 -15.63
C ASN A 501 6.18 24.89 -16.12
N LEU A 502 5.17 25.11 -15.28
CA LEU A 502 3.83 24.59 -15.52
C LEU A 502 2.93 25.66 -16.16
N ASP A 503 2.24 25.26 -17.21
CA ASP A 503 1.20 26.04 -17.86
C ASP A 503 -0.08 26.00 -17.00
N THR A 504 -0.50 27.17 -16.55
CA THR A 504 -1.73 27.36 -15.75
C THR A 504 -2.89 27.85 -16.60
N ASP A 505 -2.79 27.76 -17.93
CA ASP A 505 -3.79 28.20 -18.89
C ASP A 505 -4.24 29.67 -18.69
N GLY A 506 -3.28 30.52 -18.30
CA GLY A 506 -3.53 31.92 -17.99
C GLY A 506 -4.30 32.19 -16.71
N THR A 507 -4.63 31.14 -15.92
CA THR A 507 -5.33 31.27 -14.66
C THR A 507 -4.36 31.50 -13.48
N THR A 508 -4.89 31.96 -12.33
CA THR A 508 -4.07 32.29 -11.16
C THR A 508 -4.30 31.28 -10.04
N TRP A 509 -3.20 30.81 -9.42
CA TRP A 509 -3.17 29.89 -8.30
C TRP A 509 -2.43 30.53 -7.11
N ALA A 510 -2.82 30.17 -5.88
CA ALA A 510 -1.93 30.29 -4.75
C ALA A 510 -0.84 29.23 -4.85
N LEU A 511 0.42 29.60 -4.58
CA LEU A 511 1.56 28.71 -4.72
C LEU A 511 2.25 28.49 -3.38
N GLU A 512 2.47 27.25 -3.00
CA GLU A 512 3.25 26.86 -1.83
C GLU A 512 4.37 25.89 -2.28
N ASP A 513 5.59 26.12 -1.83
CA ASP A 513 6.70 25.18 -2.02
C ASP A 513 7.56 25.13 -0.76
N THR A 514 7.60 23.99 -0.11
CA THR A 514 8.35 23.79 1.14
C THR A 514 9.82 23.52 0.94
N SER A 515 10.24 23.23 -0.29
CA SER A 515 11.59 22.70 -0.59
C SER A 515 12.44 23.61 -1.47
N LYS A 516 11.88 24.67 -2.07
CA LYS A 516 12.60 25.53 -3.02
C LYS A 516 11.89 26.87 -3.27
N PRO A 517 12.61 27.86 -3.86
CA PRO A 517 12.04 29.14 -4.21
C PRO A 517 11.02 29.01 -5.35
N ILE A 518 9.94 29.78 -5.26
CA ILE A 518 8.89 29.88 -6.28
C ILE A 518 8.89 31.31 -6.83
N VAL A 519 8.78 31.45 -8.15
CA VAL A 519 8.56 32.74 -8.79
C VAL A 519 7.10 33.14 -8.65
N SER A 520 6.85 34.27 -7.97
CA SER A 520 5.50 34.78 -7.75
C SER A 520 4.75 35.02 -9.05
N GLY A 521 3.49 34.57 -9.13
CA GLY A 521 2.58 34.79 -10.26
C GLY A 521 2.68 33.81 -11.40
N SER A 522 3.57 32.80 -11.33
CA SER A 522 3.63 31.68 -12.26
C SER A 522 4.04 30.38 -11.55
N ALA A 523 3.52 29.25 -12.01
CA ALA A 523 3.89 27.93 -11.46
C ALA A 523 5.27 27.48 -12.03
N LYS A 524 6.31 28.26 -11.72
CA LYS A 524 7.69 28.03 -12.18
C LYS A 524 8.64 28.00 -10.99
N SER A 525 9.57 27.06 -10.99
CA SER A 525 10.62 26.97 -9.98
C SER A 525 11.85 26.26 -10.53
N MET A 526 13.00 26.59 -9.97
CA MET A 526 14.27 25.93 -10.24
C MET A 526 14.69 25.06 -9.04
N GLY A 527 15.03 23.81 -9.26
CA GLY A 527 15.65 22.97 -8.25
C GLY A 527 17.01 23.53 -7.81
N VAL A 528 17.27 23.49 -6.51
CA VAL A 528 18.48 24.09 -5.91
C VAL A 528 19.40 23.06 -5.24
N ALA A 529 19.15 21.77 -5.43
CA ALA A 529 19.90 20.72 -4.74
C ALA A 529 21.39 20.70 -5.10
N ASP A 530 21.76 20.99 -6.34
CA ASP A 530 23.15 21.15 -6.78
C ASP A 530 23.80 22.37 -6.14
N ILE A 531 23.09 23.47 -6.00
CA ILE A 531 23.55 24.71 -5.37
C ILE A 531 23.70 24.50 -3.85
N ASP A 532 22.75 23.84 -3.23
CA ASP A 532 22.71 23.55 -1.78
C ASP A 532 23.87 22.64 -1.33
N ASN A 533 24.41 21.85 -2.24
CA ASN A 533 25.50 20.91 -1.94
C ASN A 533 26.88 21.33 -2.48
N GLN A 534 27.04 22.53 -3.02
CA GLN A 534 28.34 23.01 -3.55
C GLN A 534 29.45 23.01 -2.50
N ALA A 535 29.13 23.36 -1.26
CA ALA A 535 30.07 23.33 -0.14
C ALA A 535 30.57 21.92 0.17
N HIS A 536 29.67 20.92 0.17
CA HIS A 536 30.03 19.51 0.32
C HIS A 536 30.89 19.00 -0.84
N ILE A 537 30.59 19.37 -2.08
CA ILE A 537 31.38 19.00 -3.25
C ILE A 537 32.82 19.55 -3.09
N LEU A 538 32.96 20.79 -2.64
CA LEU A 538 34.28 21.39 -2.40
C LEU A 538 35.06 20.68 -1.28
N TYR A 539 34.40 20.31 -0.19
CA TYR A 539 34.98 19.49 0.87
C TYR A 539 35.43 18.13 0.35
N ARG A 540 34.56 17.39 -0.32
CA ARG A 540 34.87 16.07 -0.90
C ARG A 540 36.07 16.13 -1.86
N ARG A 541 36.21 17.17 -2.63
CA ARG A 541 37.33 17.38 -3.58
C ARG A 541 38.67 17.59 -2.86
N MET A 542 38.65 18.28 -1.72
CA MET A 542 39.87 18.57 -0.94
C MET A 542 40.29 17.42 -0.04
N ASP A 543 39.36 16.65 0.47
CA ASP A 543 39.57 15.63 1.50
C ASP A 543 40.54 14.50 1.09
N PRO A 544 40.44 13.84 -0.11
CA PRO A 544 41.38 12.83 -0.56
C PRO A 544 42.81 13.41 -0.76
N ILE A 545 42.89 14.65 -1.27
CA ILE A 545 44.19 15.31 -1.46
C ILE A 545 44.84 15.56 -0.09
N ASN A 546 44.08 15.96 0.90
CA ASN A 546 44.54 16.13 2.28
C ASN A 546 45.05 14.82 2.88
N ASP A 547 44.38 13.69 2.60
CA ASP A 547 44.84 12.37 3.07
C ASP A 547 46.22 12.00 2.46
N VAL A 548 46.42 12.24 1.16
CA VAL A 548 47.71 12.06 0.48
C VAL A 548 48.80 12.92 1.14
N LEU A 549 48.51 14.20 1.37
CA LEU A 549 49.48 15.13 1.96
C LEU A 549 49.82 14.80 3.43
N SER A 550 48.83 14.35 4.20
CA SER A 550 49.04 13.86 5.58
C SER A 550 49.92 12.60 5.62
N GLU A 551 49.76 11.67 4.67
CA GLU A 551 50.65 10.50 4.54
C GLU A 551 52.07 10.94 4.15
N ARG A 552 52.21 11.96 3.29
CA ARG A 552 53.50 12.55 2.98
C ARG A 552 54.14 13.17 4.22
N GLN A 553 53.42 13.98 4.99
CA GLN A 553 53.90 14.60 6.23
C GLN A 553 54.37 13.56 7.24
N ARG A 554 53.69 12.41 7.35
CA ARG A 554 54.03 11.31 8.25
C ARG A 554 55.46 10.79 7.96
N LEU A 555 55.84 10.67 6.69
CA LEU A 555 57.19 10.21 6.31
C LEU A 555 58.27 11.14 6.89
N TYR A 556 58.04 12.44 6.86
CA TYR A 556 58.99 13.41 7.45
C TYR A 556 58.98 13.35 9.00
N THR A 557 57.84 13.15 9.63
CA THR A 557 57.74 12.97 11.10
C THR A 557 58.46 11.70 11.55
N GLU A 558 58.49 10.65 10.75
CA GLU A 558 59.27 9.44 10.98
C GLU A 558 60.76 9.59 10.67
N GLY A 559 61.22 10.81 10.33
CA GLY A 559 62.61 11.09 9.98
C GLY A 559 63.02 10.63 8.58
N GLN A 560 62.07 10.23 7.76
CA GLN A 560 62.31 9.86 6.37
C GLN A 560 62.37 11.11 5.50
N ARG A 561 63.26 11.15 4.55
CA ARG A 561 63.41 12.24 3.55
C ARG A 561 63.09 11.65 2.17
N PRO A 562 61.79 11.57 1.77
CA PRO A 562 61.46 11.04 0.45
C PRO A 562 62.03 11.92 -0.67
N THR A 563 62.37 11.29 -1.80
CA THR A 563 62.82 11.92 -3.03
C THR A 563 62.06 11.33 -4.19
N GLY A 564 62.07 12.02 -5.35
CA GLY A 564 61.45 11.49 -6.57
C GLY A 564 59.93 11.74 -6.66
N TYR A 565 59.24 10.85 -7.37
CA TYR A 565 57.83 10.96 -7.68
C TYR A 565 56.98 10.10 -6.76
N TYR A 566 55.75 10.54 -6.53
CA TYR A 566 54.67 9.71 -5.93
C TYR A 566 53.44 9.84 -6.76
N MET A 567 52.59 8.82 -6.68
CA MET A 567 51.27 8.78 -7.32
C MET A 567 50.29 8.16 -6.39
N ASP A 568 49.12 8.77 -6.32
CA ASP A 568 47.95 8.30 -5.56
C ASP A 568 46.74 8.34 -6.45
N SER A 569 45.81 7.41 -6.25
CA SER A 569 44.51 7.42 -6.90
C SER A 569 43.41 7.10 -5.89
N TYR A 570 42.28 7.74 -6.04
CA TYR A 570 41.14 7.53 -5.15
C TYR A 570 39.84 7.35 -5.90
N TYR A 571 38.90 6.68 -5.23
CA TYR A 571 37.52 6.60 -5.64
C TYR A 571 36.65 6.85 -4.41
N GLY A 572 35.72 7.80 -4.50
CA GLY A 572 34.76 8.15 -3.46
C GLY A 572 33.33 7.98 -3.93
N HIS A 573 32.48 7.58 -3.00
CA HIS A 573 31.03 7.50 -3.21
C HIS A 573 30.30 8.17 -2.05
N ASP A 574 29.43 9.15 -2.39
CA ASP A 574 28.59 9.87 -1.44
C ASP A 574 27.14 9.43 -1.59
N LYS A 575 26.44 9.34 -0.46
CA LYS A 575 25.02 9.00 -0.44
C LYS A 575 24.29 9.71 0.71
N ARG A 576 23.10 10.24 0.41
CA ARG A 576 22.11 10.70 1.38
C ARG A 576 20.71 10.31 0.88
N ASP A 577 19.95 9.60 1.71
CA ASP A 577 18.62 9.08 1.36
C ASP A 577 17.49 9.91 2.02
N GLU A 578 17.59 11.22 2.01
CA GLU A 578 16.53 12.10 2.51
C GLU A 578 15.56 12.49 1.39
N TYR A 579 14.25 12.43 1.68
CA TYR A 579 13.20 12.74 0.72
C TYR A 579 13.38 14.08 0.01
N TYR A 580 13.75 15.14 0.76
CA TYR A 580 13.90 16.48 0.20
C TYR A 580 15.27 16.80 -0.37
N SER A 581 16.31 16.07 0.00
CA SER A 581 17.68 16.37 -0.40
C SER A 581 18.55 15.14 -0.65
N GLU A 582 18.03 14.22 -1.44
CA GLU A 582 18.75 13.00 -1.84
C GLU A 582 19.99 13.31 -2.66
N ILE A 583 21.10 12.63 -2.35
CA ILE A 583 22.37 12.72 -3.07
C ILE A 583 22.87 11.31 -3.40
N SER A 584 23.43 11.14 -4.59
CA SER A 584 24.24 9.99 -4.96
C SER A 584 25.39 10.49 -5.85
N GLY A 585 26.59 10.60 -5.31
CA GLY A 585 27.77 11.14 -5.97
C GLY A 585 28.88 10.10 -6.12
N ASN A 586 29.63 10.18 -7.22
CA ASN A 586 30.86 9.42 -7.41
C ASN A 586 31.96 10.37 -7.85
N ALA A 587 33.16 10.20 -7.29
CA ALA A 587 34.35 10.93 -7.72
C ALA A 587 35.53 9.97 -7.81
N GLY A 588 36.37 10.16 -8.80
CA GLY A 588 37.62 9.43 -8.93
C GLY A 588 38.72 10.35 -9.41
N GLY A 589 39.88 10.25 -8.78
CA GLY A 589 41.01 11.14 -9.11
C GLY A 589 42.39 10.47 -9.01
N VAL A 590 43.33 11.15 -9.58
CA VAL A 590 44.77 10.78 -9.53
C VAL A 590 45.60 11.99 -9.15
N THR A 591 46.42 11.85 -8.11
CA THR A 591 47.40 12.83 -7.65
C THR A 591 48.78 12.36 -8.03
N VAL A 592 49.55 13.20 -8.72
CA VAL A 592 50.99 12.97 -9.00
C VAL A 592 51.78 14.10 -8.37
N GLY A 593 52.79 13.74 -7.61
CA GLY A 593 53.66 14.73 -6.99
C GLY A 593 55.13 14.43 -7.18
N TYR A 594 55.95 15.48 -7.03
CA TYR A 594 57.42 15.44 -7.13
C TYR A 594 58.04 16.21 -5.99
N VAL A 595 59.04 15.61 -5.36
CA VAL A 595 59.86 16.22 -4.29
C VAL A 595 60.95 17.07 -4.93
N LEU A 596 60.98 18.35 -4.61
CA LEU A 596 62.03 19.25 -5.04
C LEU A 596 63.31 19.01 -4.24
N GLU A 597 64.39 18.61 -4.94
CA GLU A 597 65.69 18.36 -4.34
C GLU A 597 66.48 19.66 -4.04
N ASN A 598 67.36 19.60 -3.04
CA ASN A 598 68.23 20.68 -2.64
C ASN A 598 67.57 21.96 -2.08
N THR A 599 66.45 21.85 -1.46
CA THR A 599 65.84 22.94 -0.70
C THR A 599 66.18 22.80 0.80
N GLU A 600 66.47 23.92 1.49
CA GLU A 600 66.69 23.93 2.93
C GLU A 600 65.42 23.43 3.67
N THR A 601 64.26 23.83 3.22
CA THR A 601 62.95 23.33 3.68
C THR A 601 62.42 22.34 2.67
N PRO A 602 61.97 21.13 3.09
CA PRO A 602 61.38 20.16 2.19
C PRO A 602 60.19 20.75 1.47
N MET A 603 60.14 20.56 0.12
CA MET A 603 59.11 21.14 -0.72
C MET A 603 58.67 20.13 -1.77
N GLU A 604 57.39 20.00 -1.97
CA GLU A 604 56.80 19.11 -2.96
C GLU A 604 55.81 19.87 -3.86
N VAL A 605 55.81 19.57 -5.15
CA VAL A 605 54.80 20.05 -6.08
C VAL A 605 53.86 18.89 -6.46
N LEU A 606 52.59 19.19 -6.66
CA LEU A 606 51.62 18.16 -7.02
C LEU A 606 50.62 18.67 -8.06
N VAL A 607 50.08 17.73 -8.81
CA VAL A 607 48.94 17.93 -9.72
C VAL A 607 47.91 16.82 -9.45
N ASN A 608 46.68 17.19 -9.34
CA ASN A 608 45.55 16.25 -9.21
C ASN A 608 44.58 16.45 -10.37
N PHE A 609 44.08 15.34 -10.91
CA PHE A 609 42.99 15.32 -11.86
C PHE A 609 41.86 14.49 -11.30
N GLU A 610 40.62 15.04 -11.31
CA GLU A 610 39.40 14.38 -10.80
C GLU A 610 38.30 14.43 -11.81
N VAL A 611 37.52 13.35 -11.92
CA VAL A 611 36.25 13.29 -12.62
C VAL A 611 35.19 12.94 -11.60
N SER A 612 34.06 13.68 -11.59
CA SER A 612 32.96 13.41 -10.70
C SER A 612 31.60 13.54 -11.36
N GLN A 613 30.65 12.82 -10.82
CA GLN A 613 29.23 12.93 -11.18
C GLN A 613 28.39 12.92 -9.91
N ASP A 614 27.61 13.98 -9.72
CA ASP A 614 26.70 14.16 -8.60
C ASP A 614 25.25 14.16 -9.11
N ASN A 615 24.43 13.28 -8.53
CA ASN A 615 23.02 13.17 -8.81
C ASN A 615 22.21 13.60 -7.58
N TYR A 616 21.19 14.42 -7.81
CA TYR A 616 20.28 14.94 -6.80
C TYR A 616 18.87 14.58 -7.16
N GLY A 617 18.09 14.05 -6.20
CA GLY A 617 16.72 13.61 -6.41
C GLY A 617 16.60 12.37 -7.31
N LEU A 618 15.36 11.94 -7.54
CA LEU A 618 15.01 10.76 -8.32
C LEU A 618 13.97 11.06 -9.39
N GLY A 619 13.95 10.22 -10.43
CA GLY A 619 12.90 10.25 -11.47
C GLY A 619 12.88 11.58 -12.24
N LEU A 620 11.69 12.18 -12.32
CA LEU A 620 11.47 13.46 -12.99
C LEU A 620 11.93 14.66 -12.16
N ALA A 621 12.24 14.49 -10.88
CA ALA A 621 12.79 15.51 -9.99
C ALA A 621 14.32 15.37 -9.87
N LYS A 622 15.02 15.26 -11.00
CA LYS A 622 16.45 14.95 -11.03
C LYS A 622 17.28 16.11 -11.52
N GLN A 623 18.40 16.36 -10.81
CA GLN A 623 19.53 17.16 -11.28
C GLN A 623 20.77 16.28 -11.34
N THR A 624 21.73 16.63 -12.21
CA THR A 624 23.04 15.96 -12.31
C THR A 624 24.07 17.01 -12.61
N THR A 625 25.19 16.99 -11.89
CA THR A 625 26.37 17.80 -12.20
C THR A 625 27.52 16.85 -12.51
N GLU A 626 28.08 16.96 -13.72
CA GLU A 626 29.29 16.26 -14.15
C GLU A 626 30.44 17.24 -14.10
N SER A 627 31.58 16.86 -13.51
CA SER A 627 32.71 17.79 -13.37
C SER A 627 34.03 17.12 -13.75
N ASN A 628 34.88 17.88 -14.44
CA ASN A 628 36.28 17.55 -14.69
C ASN A 628 37.15 18.61 -14.00
N SER A 629 37.96 18.19 -13.04
CA SER A 629 38.78 19.11 -12.22
C SER A 629 40.25 18.91 -12.42
N LEU A 630 40.99 20.00 -12.45
CA LEU A 630 42.45 20.03 -12.44
C LEU A 630 42.90 20.91 -11.28
N LEU A 631 43.80 20.39 -10.44
CA LEU A 631 44.36 21.10 -9.31
C LEU A 631 45.88 20.96 -9.34
N ALA A 632 46.58 22.07 -9.03
CA ALA A 632 48.02 22.08 -8.82
C ALA A 632 48.36 22.66 -7.45
N GLY A 633 49.42 22.22 -6.84
CA GLY A 633 49.78 22.67 -5.49
C GLY A 633 51.21 22.59 -5.12
N LEU A 634 51.54 23.37 -4.09
CA LEU A 634 52.80 23.37 -3.37
C LEU A 634 52.53 22.88 -1.95
N PHE A 635 53.34 21.91 -1.52
CA PHE A 635 53.27 21.34 -0.19
C PHE A 635 54.63 21.44 0.50
N LEU A 636 54.63 21.90 1.73
CA LEU A 636 55.77 22.03 2.60
C LEU A 636 55.54 21.06 3.79
N PRO A 637 56.05 19.83 3.73
CA PRO A 637 55.74 18.78 4.72
C PRO A 637 56.27 19.01 6.11
N ALA A 638 57.25 19.87 6.26
CA ALA A 638 57.86 20.24 7.55
C ALA A 638 58.42 21.66 7.48
N ILE A 639 57.54 22.67 7.63
CA ILE A 639 57.92 24.08 7.72
C ILE A 639 58.55 24.41 9.08
N ALA A 640 58.18 23.63 10.14
CA ALA A 640 58.77 23.67 11.46
C ALA A 640 58.78 22.26 12.03
N GLU A 641 59.94 21.81 12.47
CA GLU A 641 60.15 20.51 13.10
C GLU A 641 60.12 20.68 14.62
N ASP A 642 59.70 19.62 15.36
CA ASP A 642 59.62 19.54 16.83
C ASP A 642 58.75 20.63 17.50
N VAL A 643 57.69 21.06 16.82
CA VAL A 643 56.68 21.95 17.41
C VAL A 643 55.79 21.12 18.34
N MET A 644 55.91 21.29 19.66
CA MET A 644 55.20 20.49 20.69
C MET A 644 55.33 18.95 20.43
N GLY A 645 56.53 18.49 20.02
CA GLY A 645 56.75 17.07 19.72
C GLY A 645 56.20 16.56 18.37
N GLY A 646 55.83 17.45 17.47
CA GLY A 646 55.33 17.10 16.13
C GLY A 646 55.89 18.05 15.06
N ASN A 647 55.51 17.80 13.82
CA ASN A 647 55.89 18.60 12.64
C ASN A 647 54.69 19.40 12.13
N LEU A 648 54.96 20.66 11.78
CA LEU A 648 53.98 21.53 11.14
C LEU A 648 54.21 21.54 9.63
N SER A 649 53.18 21.25 8.86
CA SER A 649 53.17 21.38 7.41
C SER A 649 52.30 22.56 6.94
N ALA A 650 52.55 23.00 5.69
CA ALA A 650 51.71 23.98 5.03
C ALA A 650 51.52 23.62 3.56
N LYS A 651 50.42 24.06 2.99
CA LYS A 651 50.10 23.87 1.56
C LYS A 651 49.39 25.09 0.97
N VAL A 652 49.57 25.24 -0.33
CA VAL A 652 48.76 26.12 -1.17
C VAL A 652 48.35 25.33 -2.42
N LEU A 653 47.07 25.28 -2.69
CA LEU A 653 46.50 24.58 -3.84
C LEU A 653 45.69 25.56 -4.67
N VAL A 654 45.78 25.47 -5.99
CA VAL A 654 44.95 26.21 -6.94
C VAL A 654 44.35 25.25 -7.93
N GLY A 655 43.06 25.42 -8.25
CA GLY A 655 42.40 24.52 -9.15
C GLY A 655 41.30 25.17 -9.95
N MET A 656 40.85 24.43 -10.95
CA MET A 656 39.70 24.75 -11.77
C MET A 656 38.93 23.50 -12.11
N SER A 657 37.63 23.64 -12.33
CA SER A 657 36.78 22.56 -12.84
C SER A 657 35.80 23.07 -13.89
N ASP A 658 35.64 22.29 -14.95
CA ASP A 658 34.55 22.45 -15.91
C ASP A 658 33.36 21.60 -15.47
N ASN A 659 32.22 22.21 -15.37
CA ASN A 659 31.00 21.59 -14.82
C ASN A 659 29.87 21.66 -15.84
N ASP A 660 29.16 20.56 -16.05
CA ASP A 660 27.94 20.47 -16.86
C ASP A 660 26.75 20.16 -15.93
N ALA A 661 25.91 21.16 -15.71
CA ALA A 661 24.73 21.07 -14.84
C ALA A 661 23.49 20.72 -15.68
N LYS A 662 22.94 19.53 -15.47
CA LYS A 662 21.76 19.00 -16.16
C LYS A 662 20.56 18.97 -15.24
N ARG A 663 19.40 19.40 -15.74
CA ARG A 663 18.14 19.44 -14.99
C ARG A 663 17.01 18.80 -15.79
N THR A 664 16.13 18.08 -15.12
CA THR A 664 14.83 17.70 -15.67
C THR A 664 13.80 18.69 -15.18
N VAL A 665 13.13 19.38 -16.09
CA VAL A 665 12.10 20.37 -15.82
C VAL A 665 10.74 19.77 -16.15
N LEU A 666 9.82 19.73 -15.19
CA LEU A 666 8.44 19.36 -15.44
C LEU A 666 7.78 20.45 -16.29
N ASN A 667 7.17 20.07 -17.39
CA ASN A 667 6.53 21.00 -18.33
C ASN A 667 5.32 20.33 -18.98
N ASN A 668 4.13 20.83 -18.69
CA ASN A 668 2.85 20.29 -19.17
C ASN A 668 2.40 20.87 -20.51
N SER A 669 3.12 21.86 -21.05
CA SER A 669 2.80 22.50 -22.35
C SER A 669 3.40 21.80 -23.55
N LEU A 670 4.24 20.79 -23.38
CA LEU A 670 5.00 20.11 -24.44
C LEU A 670 4.19 19.11 -25.29
N GLY A 671 2.89 19.06 -25.17
CA GLY A 671 2.04 18.15 -25.94
C GLY A 671 1.92 16.73 -25.36
N THR A 672 1.25 15.85 -26.05
CA THR A 672 0.73 14.57 -25.55
C THR A 672 1.76 13.47 -25.24
N SER A 673 3.06 13.70 -25.44
CA SER A 673 4.06 12.63 -25.32
C SER A 673 5.09 12.81 -24.22
N THR A 674 5.27 14.02 -23.70
CA THR A 674 6.32 14.30 -22.70
C THR A 674 5.82 15.30 -21.65
N ALA A 675 5.94 14.92 -20.37
CA ALA A 675 5.63 15.78 -19.23
C ALA A 675 6.88 16.51 -18.68
N SER A 676 7.99 16.49 -19.39
CA SER A 676 9.26 17.08 -18.96
C SER A 676 10.20 17.34 -20.11
N GLU A 677 11.10 18.30 -19.91
CA GLU A 677 12.23 18.59 -20.78
C GLU A 677 13.56 18.48 -20.01
N LYS A 678 14.66 18.28 -20.74
CA LYS A 678 16.02 18.33 -20.19
C LYS A 678 16.70 19.60 -20.64
N VAL A 679 17.24 20.34 -19.69
CA VAL A 679 18.04 21.54 -19.92
C VAL A 679 19.42 21.35 -19.30
N SER A 680 20.44 21.95 -19.90
CA SER A 680 21.81 21.95 -19.37
C SER A 680 22.45 23.30 -19.51
N GLY A 681 23.46 23.56 -18.69
CA GLY A 681 24.32 24.72 -18.75
C GLY A 681 25.70 24.42 -18.22
N ASP A 682 26.72 24.90 -18.92
CA ASP A 682 28.11 24.72 -18.57
C ASP A 682 28.62 25.93 -17.77
N TYR A 683 29.45 25.69 -16.77
CA TYR A 683 30.15 26.75 -16.04
C TYR A 683 31.52 26.29 -15.55
N THR A 684 32.40 27.24 -15.34
CA THR A 684 33.73 26.99 -14.78
C THR A 684 33.70 27.36 -13.28
N SER A 685 34.36 26.54 -12.45
CA SER A 685 34.66 26.84 -11.06
C SER A 685 36.18 26.99 -10.90
N THR A 686 36.62 28.02 -10.18
CA THR A 686 38.01 28.18 -9.77
C THR A 686 38.11 28.14 -8.24
N TYR A 687 39.16 27.58 -7.70
CA TYR A 687 39.33 27.50 -6.26
C TYR A 687 40.79 27.62 -5.84
N VAL A 688 40.99 28.20 -4.64
CA VAL A 688 42.26 28.35 -4.00
C VAL A 688 42.13 27.83 -2.57
N SER A 689 43.07 26.98 -2.15
CA SER A 689 43.13 26.50 -0.75
C SER A 689 44.47 26.80 -0.17
N ALA A 690 44.51 27.32 1.07
CA ALA A 690 45.69 27.49 1.86
C ALA A 690 45.45 26.87 3.25
N GLY A 691 46.38 26.01 3.69
CA GLY A 691 46.17 25.31 4.95
C GLY A 691 47.44 24.89 5.62
N ALA A 692 47.28 24.49 6.88
CA ALA A 692 48.38 23.96 7.72
C ALA A 692 47.90 22.76 8.53
N GLU A 693 48.77 21.82 8.76
CA GLU A 693 48.53 20.65 9.59
C GLU A 693 49.69 20.38 10.54
N TRP A 694 49.36 20.16 11.82
CA TRP A 694 50.27 19.68 12.81
C TRP A 694 50.06 18.19 13.02
N LEU A 695 51.14 17.39 12.95
CA LEU A 695 51.10 15.94 13.11
C LEU A 695 52.21 15.51 14.09
N THR A 696 51.86 14.69 15.08
CA THR A 696 52.78 14.13 16.06
C THR A 696 52.57 12.63 16.27
N GLU A 697 53.70 11.88 16.44
CA GLU A 697 53.70 10.54 17.02
C GLU A 697 53.90 10.71 18.52
N PHE A 698 52.85 10.68 19.33
CA PHE A 698 52.93 11.03 20.76
C PHE A 698 53.15 9.82 21.67
N LEU A 699 52.97 8.61 21.19
CA LEU A 699 53.14 7.36 21.92
C LEU A 699 53.58 6.24 20.99
N LYS A 700 54.62 5.53 21.37
CA LYS A 700 55.06 4.34 20.65
C LYS A 700 55.28 3.20 21.65
N VAL A 701 54.57 2.11 21.49
CA VAL A 701 54.65 0.91 22.33
C VAL A 701 54.95 -0.28 21.44
N GLU A 702 56.19 -0.79 21.53
CA GLU A 702 56.69 -1.91 20.72
C GLU A 702 56.50 -1.66 19.19
N ARG A 703 55.52 -2.27 18.59
CA ARG A 703 55.21 -2.18 17.16
C ARG A 703 54.01 -1.26 16.85
N VAL A 704 53.42 -0.65 17.87
CA VAL A 704 52.25 0.22 17.68
C VAL A 704 52.67 1.66 17.87
N SER A 705 52.45 2.51 16.90
CA SER A 705 52.57 3.96 16.99
C SER A 705 51.21 4.62 17.06
N HIS A 706 51.08 5.63 17.89
CA HIS A 706 49.87 6.44 18.05
C HIS A 706 50.16 7.85 17.59
N GLU A 707 49.31 8.35 16.72
CA GLU A 707 49.47 9.63 16.06
C GLU A 707 48.26 10.52 16.32
N LEU A 708 48.48 11.82 16.34
CA LEU A 708 47.47 12.84 16.39
C LEU A 708 47.76 13.87 15.31
N SER A 709 46.78 14.19 14.47
CA SER A 709 46.90 15.32 13.56
C SER A 709 45.79 16.34 13.79
N VAL A 710 46.09 17.60 13.63
CA VAL A 710 45.17 18.74 13.67
C VAL A 710 45.47 19.64 12.48
N GLY A 711 44.51 19.81 11.61
CA GLY A 711 44.67 20.60 10.37
C GLY A 711 43.53 21.60 10.17
N ALA A 712 43.84 22.66 9.47
CA ALA A 712 42.85 23.63 9.02
C ALA A 712 43.23 24.19 7.64
N ASP A 713 42.20 24.34 6.79
CA ASP A 713 42.28 24.88 5.43
C ASP A 713 41.31 26.04 5.27
N LEU A 714 41.71 27.12 4.71
CA LEU A 714 40.87 28.17 4.16
C LEU A 714 40.73 27.90 2.67
N VAL A 715 39.51 27.67 2.22
CA VAL A 715 39.20 27.40 0.80
C VAL A 715 38.35 28.53 0.27
N GLN A 716 38.73 29.13 -0.82
CA GLN A 716 37.95 30.11 -1.56
C GLN A 716 37.64 29.53 -2.93
N ALA A 717 36.35 29.57 -3.34
CA ALA A 717 35.88 29.10 -4.63
C ALA A 717 35.04 30.19 -5.29
N TYR A 718 35.18 30.30 -6.60
CA TYR A 718 34.34 31.15 -7.46
C TYR A 718 33.73 30.28 -8.54
N ASN A 719 32.40 30.30 -8.65
CA ASN A 719 31.62 29.65 -9.71
C ASN A 719 31.15 30.73 -10.69
N GLU A 720 31.36 30.54 -11.96
CA GLU A 720 30.84 31.43 -13.02
C GLU A 720 29.33 31.31 -13.13
N ASP A 721 28.70 32.34 -13.70
CA ASP A 721 27.26 32.29 -14.03
C ASP A 721 27.03 31.36 -15.23
N TYR A 722 25.83 30.74 -15.26
CA TYR A 722 25.43 29.90 -16.41
C TYR A 722 23.93 29.97 -16.62
N THR A 723 23.53 29.56 -17.84
CA THR A 723 22.10 29.49 -18.23
C THR A 723 21.77 28.08 -18.68
N ALA A 724 20.68 27.53 -18.14
CA ALA A 724 20.12 26.26 -18.51
C ALA A 724 18.63 26.43 -18.89
N GLY A 725 18.33 26.47 -20.18
CA GLY A 725 16.97 26.80 -20.66
C GLY A 725 16.54 28.21 -20.23
N GLU A 726 15.43 28.35 -19.52
CA GLU A 726 14.92 29.65 -19.03
C GLU A 726 15.53 30.05 -17.67
N TYR A 727 16.41 29.22 -17.09
CA TYR A 727 17.00 29.42 -15.78
C TYR A 727 18.41 29.98 -15.91
N LYS A 728 18.68 31.10 -15.26
CA LYS A 728 20.01 31.65 -15.11
C LYS A 728 20.46 31.56 -13.65
N VAL A 729 21.63 30.98 -13.40
CA VAL A 729 22.31 30.95 -12.11
C VAL A 729 23.41 32.00 -12.16
N ASP A 730 23.36 32.98 -11.28
CA ASP A 730 24.35 34.05 -11.20
C ASP A 730 25.64 33.51 -10.55
N SER A 731 26.77 34.16 -10.81
CA SER A 731 28.09 33.77 -10.24
C SER A 731 28.04 33.76 -8.69
N ARG A 732 28.87 32.88 -8.09
CA ARG A 732 28.94 32.73 -6.63
C ARG A 732 30.38 32.72 -6.14
N ASP A 733 30.70 33.61 -5.18
CA ASP A 733 31.94 33.56 -4.38
C ASP A 733 31.68 32.86 -3.07
N MET A 734 32.45 31.80 -2.75
CA MET A 734 32.36 31.04 -1.51
C MET A 734 33.67 31.06 -0.75
N THR A 735 33.60 31.24 0.57
CA THR A 735 34.78 31.12 1.46
C THR A 735 34.44 30.14 2.58
N GLN A 736 35.24 29.11 2.72
CA GLN A 736 35.03 28.01 3.65
C GLN A 736 36.26 27.74 4.48
N ILE A 737 36.06 27.46 5.78
CA ILE A 737 37.07 26.88 6.66
C ILE A 737 36.74 25.38 6.82
N GLN A 738 37.74 24.55 6.49
CA GLN A 738 37.71 23.11 6.73
C GLN A 738 38.74 22.80 7.83
N SER A 739 38.32 22.21 8.93
CA SER A 739 39.19 21.81 10.02
C SER A 739 39.03 20.33 10.30
N ARG A 740 40.13 19.68 10.75
CA ARG A 740 40.12 18.26 11.05
C ARG A 740 40.97 17.92 12.24
N VAL A 741 40.56 16.93 13.02
CA VAL A 741 41.30 16.28 14.07
C VAL A 741 41.23 14.79 13.81
N LEU A 742 42.40 14.16 13.61
CA LEU A 742 42.50 12.74 13.33
C LEU A 742 43.41 12.07 14.37
N TYR A 743 42.95 10.95 14.89
CA TYR A 743 43.72 10.03 15.67
C TYR A 743 44.06 8.79 14.86
N GLY A 744 45.32 8.44 14.74
CA GLY A 744 45.79 7.27 14.01
C GLY A 744 46.50 6.27 14.94
N MET A 745 46.41 5.00 14.60
CA MET A 745 47.13 3.91 15.20
C MET A 745 47.70 3.03 14.10
N THR A 746 49.03 2.90 14.05
CA THR A 746 49.73 2.09 13.05
C THR A 746 50.44 0.93 13.72
N TYR A 747 50.11 -0.29 13.32
CA TYR A 747 50.79 -1.51 13.68
C TYR A 747 51.86 -1.84 12.65
N LYS A 748 53.14 -1.63 13.02
CA LYS A 748 54.30 -1.79 12.13
C LYS A 748 54.79 -3.24 12.05
N ASN A 749 55.19 -3.66 10.87
CA ASN A 749 55.81 -4.96 10.59
C ASN A 749 54.91 -6.17 10.99
N LEU A 750 53.58 -6.12 10.70
CA LEU A 750 52.66 -7.23 10.97
C LEU A 750 53.12 -8.54 10.31
N ALA A 751 53.67 -8.48 9.10
CA ALA A 751 54.18 -9.61 8.34
C ALA A 751 55.59 -9.32 7.74
N LYS A 752 56.45 -8.61 8.44
CA LYS A 752 57.79 -8.13 8.03
C LYS A 752 57.80 -7.09 6.89
N THR A 753 56.77 -7.05 6.08
CA THR A 753 56.65 -6.17 4.90
C THR A 753 55.31 -5.43 4.87
N VAL A 754 54.49 -5.53 5.90
CA VAL A 754 53.17 -4.92 5.95
C VAL A 754 52.97 -4.12 7.23
N ASP A 755 52.58 -2.86 7.09
CA ASP A 755 52.06 -2.06 8.17
C ASP A 755 50.50 -1.95 7.99
N VAL A 756 49.78 -1.93 9.11
CA VAL A 756 48.30 -1.74 9.10
C VAL A 756 47.98 -0.51 9.94
N ASN A 757 47.18 0.37 9.43
CA ASN A 757 46.74 1.58 10.13
C ASN A 757 45.24 1.62 10.34
N THR A 758 44.82 2.22 11.42
CA THR A 758 43.41 2.61 11.68
C THR A 758 43.40 4.10 11.99
N ARG A 759 42.37 4.79 11.51
CA ARG A 759 42.22 6.23 11.74
C ARG A 759 40.79 6.52 12.21
N PHE A 760 40.63 7.44 13.12
CA PHE A 760 39.35 7.96 13.59
C PHE A 760 39.49 9.49 13.64
N GLY A 761 38.45 10.16 13.17
CA GLY A 761 38.52 11.60 13.09
C GLY A 761 37.17 12.32 13.11
N VAL A 762 37.32 13.60 13.35
CA VAL A 762 36.23 14.57 13.21
C VAL A 762 36.73 15.68 12.30
N SER A 763 35.96 16.02 11.30
CA SER A 763 36.21 17.21 10.48
C SER A 763 34.98 18.10 10.48
N ASN A 764 35.22 19.39 10.31
CA ASN A 764 34.20 20.42 10.26
C ASN A 764 34.40 21.24 9.01
N GLN A 765 33.28 21.50 8.35
CA GLN A 765 33.13 22.41 7.23
C GLN A 765 32.28 23.59 7.69
N TYR A 766 32.82 24.79 7.61
CA TYR A 766 32.14 26.02 8.02
C TYR A 766 32.21 27.07 6.91
N MET A 767 31.05 27.49 6.42
CA MET A 767 30.94 28.57 5.43
C MET A 767 31.12 29.93 6.13
N VAL A 768 32.14 30.68 5.72
CA VAL A 768 32.43 32.03 6.24
C VAL A 768 31.70 33.08 5.45
N ALA A 769 31.61 32.88 4.13
CA ALA A 769 30.92 33.81 3.21
C ALA A 769 30.44 33.05 1.98
N GLY A 770 29.42 33.57 1.31
CA GLY A 770 28.87 33.00 0.09
C GLY A 770 27.80 31.94 0.32
N ASP A 771 27.08 32.00 1.45
CA ASP A 771 25.93 31.16 1.76
C ASP A 771 24.71 31.43 0.85
N LYS A 772 24.71 32.56 0.11
CA LYS A 772 23.65 32.97 -0.80
C LYS A 772 24.02 32.70 -2.26
N GLN A 773 23.02 32.24 -2.99
CA GLN A 773 23.05 32.11 -4.45
C GLN A 773 21.88 32.86 -5.05
N ASP A 774 22.16 33.78 -5.97
CA ASP A 774 21.16 34.47 -6.76
C ASP A 774 20.93 33.75 -8.07
N TYR A 775 19.68 33.74 -8.53
CA TYR A 775 19.31 33.19 -9.81
C TYR A 775 18.09 33.89 -10.40
N GLN A 776 17.84 33.69 -11.68
CA GLN A 776 16.74 34.32 -12.42
C GLN A 776 15.92 33.25 -13.16
N ILE A 777 14.59 33.41 -13.11
CA ILE A 777 13.66 32.62 -13.93
C ILE A 777 12.80 33.64 -14.69
N ASN A 778 12.85 33.61 -16.02
CA ASN A 778 12.15 34.59 -16.86
C ASN A 778 12.41 36.07 -16.47
N GLY A 779 13.64 36.41 -16.07
CA GLY A 779 14.03 37.75 -15.68
C GLY A 779 13.61 38.19 -14.26
N THR A 780 12.99 37.33 -13.50
CA THR A 780 12.69 37.56 -12.07
C THR A 780 13.82 36.98 -11.22
N SER A 781 14.47 37.83 -10.43
CA SER A 781 15.57 37.44 -9.54
C SER A 781 15.04 36.84 -8.24
N VAL A 782 15.65 35.75 -7.80
CA VAL A 782 15.37 35.08 -6.52
C VAL A 782 16.70 34.73 -5.86
N SER A 783 16.78 34.91 -4.54
CA SER A 783 17.93 34.53 -3.72
C SER A 783 17.60 33.28 -2.91
N TYR A 784 18.53 32.34 -2.92
CA TYR A 784 18.49 31.14 -2.09
C TYR A 784 19.64 31.14 -1.08
N THR A 785 19.39 30.77 0.16
CA THR A 785 20.42 30.59 1.19
C THR A 785 20.58 29.10 1.48
N GLY A 786 21.77 28.55 1.24
CA GLY A 786 22.08 27.15 1.49
C GLY A 786 22.38 26.87 2.98
N ASP A 787 22.28 25.62 3.38
CA ASP A 787 22.77 25.12 4.67
C ASP A 787 24.15 24.46 4.43
N ASP A 788 25.20 25.26 4.62
CA ASP A 788 26.55 24.91 4.14
C ASP A 788 27.50 24.50 5.29
N ASN A 789 27.00 24.21 6.50
CA ASN A 789 27.84 23.85 7.66
C ASN A 789 27.63 22.39 8.04
N SER A 790 28.69 21.61 8.06
CA SER A 790 28.59 20.17 8.39
C SER A 790 29.75 19.69 9.25
N PHE A 791 29.45 18.74 10.13
CA PHE A 791 30.43 17.93 10.86
C PHE A 791 30.49 16.53 10.26
N TYR A 792 31.70 15.99 10.09
CA TYR A 792 31.91 14.64 9.61
C TYR A 792 32.61 13.82 10.70
N TYR A 793 32.12 12.63 10.92
CA TYR A 793 32.79 11.59 11.73
C TYR A 793 33.40 10.60 10.75
N THR A 794 34.68 10.29 10.88
CA THR A 794 35.39 9.42 9.95
C THR A 794 36.03 8.25 10.67
N ALA A 795 36.05 7.08 10.03
CA ALA A 795 36.78 5.91 10.44
C ALA A 795 37.47 5.29 9.22
N GLY A 796 38.72 4.97 9.33
CA GLY A 796 39.54 4.42 8.24
C GLY A 796 40.37 3.21 8.65
N LEU A 797 40.61 2.35 7.66
CA LEU A 797 41.49 1.19 7.75
C LEU A 797 42.38 1.17 6.52
N GLY A 798 43.69 1.08 6.75
CA GLY A 798 44.66 1.02 5.67
C GLY A 798 45.74 -0.05 5.87
N ALA A 799 46.38 -0.38 4.76
CA ALA A 799 47.55 -1.29 4.74
C ALA A 799 48.59 -0.77 3.78
N LYS A 800 49.86 -0.81 4.23
CA LYS A 800 51.01 -0.39 3.46
C LYS A 800 51.95 -1.59 3.27
N TYR A 801 52.23 -1.94 2.05
CA TYR A 801 53.09 -3.05 1.66
C TYR A 801 54.44 -2.53 1.12
N TYR A 802 55.55 -2.95 1.71
CA TYR A 802 56.89 -2.58 1.29
C TYR A 802 57.42 -3.57 0.24
N LEU A 803 57.51 -3.09 -1.01
CA LEU A 803 58.11 -3.85 -2.13
C LEU A 803 59.63 -3.88 -2.08
N ALA A 804 60.22 -2.79 -1.62
CA ALA A 804 61.65 -2.62 -1.43
C ALA A 804 61.87 -1.52 -0.37
N ASP A 805 63.09 -1.31 0.08
CA ASP A 805 63.42 -0.30 1.07
C ASP A 805 63.04 1.13 0.68
N ASN A 806 62.92 1.38 -0.61
CA ASN A 806 62.56 2.70 -1.18
C ASN A 806 61.23 2.69 -1.99
N THR A 807 60.46 1.62 -1.93
CA THR A 807 59.22 1.51 -2.72
C THR A 807 58.12 0.83 -1.92
N ASN A 808 56.97 1.47 -1.82
CA ASN A 808 55.77 0.89 -1.19
C ASN A 808 54.51 1.15 -1.95
N LEU A 809 53.56 0.22 -1.74
CA LEU A 809 52.17 0.34 -2.15
C LEU A 809 51.33 0.52 -0.88
N TYR A 810 50.29 1.32 -0.93
CA TYR A 810 49.29 1.39 0.13
C TYR A 810 47.85 1.40 -0.42
N VAL A 811 46.97 0.91 0.42
CA VAL A 811 45.53 0.95 0.21
C VAL A 811 44.92 1.45 1.51
N ASP A 812 44.07 2.47 1.43
CA ASP A 812 43.30 3.00 2.54
C ASP A 812 41.84 3.01 2.18
N THR A 813 40.97 2.72 3.18
CA THR A 813 39.53 2.83 3.05
C THR A 813 39.01 3.72 4.17
N LYS A 814 38.24 4.73 3.84
CA LYS A 814 37.67 5.67 4.80
C LYS A 814 36.16 5.72 4.63
N TYR A 815 35.45 5.51 5.74
CA TYR A 815 34.04 5.77 5.84
C TYR A 815 33.82 7.04 6.66
N GLY A 816 32.96 7.91 6.17
CA GLY A 816 32.55 9.14 6.84
C GLY A 816 31.02 9.28 6.89
N GLN A 817 30.53 9.97 7.91
CA GLN A 817 29.13 10.37 7.99
C GLN A 817 29.05 11.80 8.48
N SER A 818 28.28 12.65 7.79
CA SER A 818 28.06 14.03 8.19
C SER A 818 26.89 14.19 9.16
N SER A 819 26.83 15.36 9.82
CA SER A 819 25.67 15.80 10.59
C SER A 819 24.39 15.91 9.75
N ASP A 820 24.51 16.03 8.44
CA ASP A 820 23.42 16.16 7.47
C ASP A 820 23.15 14.82 6.75
N ASP A 821 23.47 13.72 7.43
CA ASP A 821 23.23 12.34 6.98
C ASP A 821 23.90 11.96 5.63
N ILE A 822 24.90 12.72 5.17
CA ILE A 822 25.72 12.33 4.02
C ILE A 822 26.70 11.25 4.46
N GLN A 823 26.60 10.08 3.86
CA GLN A 823 27.55 8.98 4.00
C GLN A 823 28.56 9.06 2.88
N ASN A 824 29.83 8.98 3.22
CA ASN A 824 30.97 8.98 2.29
C ASN A 824 31.80 7.70 2.47
N LEU A 825 32.11 7.05 1.37
CA LEU A 825 33.05 5.94 1.33
C LEU A 825 34.14 6.29 0.33
N THR A 826 35.40 6.40 0.80
CA THR A 826 36.55 6.64 -0.05
C THR A 826 37.51 5.45 0.01
N VAL A 827 38.06 5.08 -1.12
CA VAL A 827 39.13 4.08 -1.24
C VAL A 827 40.30 4.73 -1.97
N ASP A 828 41.44 4.75 -1.34
CA ASP A 828 42.68 5.32 -1.88
C ASP A 828 43.65 4.18 -2.18
N PHE A 829 44.36 4.31 -3.28
CA PHE A 829 45.41 3.39 -3.70
C PHE A 829 46.62 4.17 -4.19
N GLY A 830 47.72 4.07 -3.47
CA GLY A 830 48.94 4.85 -3.73
C GLY A 830 50.18 4.03 -3.93
N PHE A 831 51.12 4.66 -4.68
CA PHE A 831 52.46 4.16 -4.94
C PHE A 831 53.47 5.24 -4.60
N ILE A 832 54.42 4.92 -3.75
CA ILE A 832 55.52 5.79 -3.37
C ILE A 832 56.80 5.10 -3.78
N SER A 833 57.58 5.73 -4.66
CA SER A 833 58.89 5.25 -5.04
C SER A 833 59.95 6.32 -4.75
N ARG A 834 61.06 5.88 -4.19
CA ARG A 834 62.24 6.70 -3.92
C ARG A 834 63.34 6.28 -4.92
N PHE A 835 63.64 7.09 -5.87
CA PHE A 835 64.71 6.84 -6.81
C PHE A 835 66.03 7.46 -6.39
#